data_e69486d1f4027ac8a4129a36d1c21a43
#
_entry.id   e69486d1f4027ac8a4129a36d1c21a43
#
_cell.length_a   1.000
_cell.length_b   1.000
_cell.length_c   1.000
_cell.angle_alpha   90.00
_cell.angle_beta   90.00
_cell.angle_gamma   90.00
#
_symmetry.space_group_name_H-M   'P 1'
#
loop_
_entity.id
_entity.type
_entity.pdbx_description
1 polymer ?
#
loop_
_entity_poly.entity_id
_entity_poly.type
_entity_poly.pdbx_seq_one_letter_code
_entity_poly.pdbx_strand_id
1 'polypeptide(L)'
;MEAGLGAAPSRIETEVVRIRALMEQGQFGPALAAAQALRPQVPENRDVLYMTAVCLRYLKRIPEALSMLAELERHHPDFSRLFQERGHCLVAMRSAEPAVQAYLRAVTLNPSLPASWNALQVLFRMTGRQADAENAAAEVAKLATLPPQILTAFGLFGDGEILPAEHIVREYLSSHGDHVEAMRLLAQVCMKLDVVDEAEFLLEQLMMRAPDYHAARYEYAVALLARHRHVRAREQMERLLEADSNNWVYRTTLATICAGMGDYGRALPLYREIAAEAPGDPELHLSIAHALKTLGRTPSAIESYRAAASLRSQYGEAYWSLANLKTYRFADDEIARMRAAEEAPNIQLADRYHLCFALGKALEDRGEYGPSFAFYERGNALKKSECQYRPEPLERNARLQTSLCTRQFFDARQGVGWPDPSPIFIVGLPRAGSTLIEQILASHSQVEGTMELADIPRLVQDLHGRAPAGSNPRYPGILAELTAADFAGMGERYLSDTRIYRSGKAFFVDKMPNNFRNLGLIHLILPNARIIDARRDSLACCFSNYKQLFASGQQFTYSIDDITRYYRMYVELMDHWNAVLPGRILTVRHEDVVADLEANVRRILEFCGLPFEPGCLEFHKTERTVHSASSEQVRRPLNREGVDQWLHYEPWLGPFKEALGALAATSPPPSPSTCRRT
;
A
#
# COMPACT_ATOMS: atom_id res chain seq x y z
N MET A 1 -6.84 -29.67 20.37
CA MET A 1 -7.81 -29.19 21.35
C MET A 1 -7.08 -28.28 22.31
N GLU A 2 -7.29 -27.01 22.14
CA GLU A 2 -7.26 -25.95 23.15
C GLU A 2 -7.54 -24.67 22.39
N ALA A 3 -8.80 -24.29 22.39
CA ALA A 3 -9.28 -23.05 21.84
C ALA A 3 -8.58 -21.90 22.58
N GLY A 4 -8.01 -20.97 21.83
CA GLY A 4 -7.45 -19.74 22.35
C GLY A 4 -8.51 -19.02 23.17
N LEU A 5 -8.36 -19.07 24.50
CA LEU A 5 -9.11 -18.29 25.47
C LEU A 5 -8.89 -16.81 25.11
N GLY A 6 -9.94 -16.15 24.60
CA GLY A 6 -9.99 -14.70 24.50
C GLY A 6 -9.65 -14.12 25.87
N ALA A 7 -8.78 -13.12 25.91
CA ALA A 7 -8.51 -12.40 27.14
C ALA A 7 -9.83 -11.96 27.75
N ALA A 8 -10.02 -12.15 29.05
CA ALA A 8 -11.23 -11.72 29.74
C ALA A 8 -11.47 -10.24 29.46
N PRO A 9 -12.71 -9.80 29.14
CA PRO A 9 -12.99 -8.42 28.80
C PRO A 9 -12.48 -7.51 29.91
N SER A 10 -11.87 -6.40 29.51
CA SER A 10 -11.36 -5.43 30.47
C SER A 10 -12.52 -4.93 31.35
N ARG A 11 -12.22 -4.51 32.58
CA ARG A 11 -13.24 -3.92 33.48
C ARG A 11 -14.02 -2.79 32.78
N ILE A 12 -13.38 -2.05 31.88
CA ILE A 12 -13.98 -0.96 31.10
C ILE A 12 -14.99 -1.52 30.09
N GLU A 13 -14.61 -2.54 29.32
CA GLU A 13 -15.52 -3.20 28.36
C GLU A 13 -16.75 -3.80 29.05
N THR A 14 -16.56 -4.41 30.20
CA THR A 14 -17.66 -4.95 30.99
C THR A 14 -18.65 -3.86 31.43
N GLU A 15 -18.15 -2.70 31.88
CA GLU A 15 -19.00 -1.57 32.25
C GLU A 15 -19.69 -0.93 31.04
N VAL A 16 -19.02 -0.82 29.90
CA VAL A 16 -19.62 -0.34 28.63
C VAL A 16 -20.79 -1.24 28.21
N VAL A 17 -20.63 -2.56 28.27
CA VAL A 17 -21.70 -3.54 27.98
C VAL A 17 -22.87 -3.37 28.97
N ARG A 18 -22.57 -3.19 30.23
CA ARG A 18 -23.59 -2.96 31.29
C ARG A 18 -24.38 -1.66 31.01
N ILE A 19 -23.73 -0.57 30.67
CA ILE A 19 -24.39 0.69 30.37
C ILE A 19 -25.32 0.51 29.17
N ARG A 20 -24.86 -0.18 28.12
CA ARG A 20 -25.67 -0.47 26.92
C ARG A 20 -26.93 -1.28 27.27
N ALA A 21 -26.80 -2.32 28.10
CA ALA A 21 -27.91 -3.13 28.52
C ALA A 21 -28.96 -2.30 29.33
N LEU A 22 -28.54 -1.37 30.20
CA LEU A 22 -29.43 -0.45 30.89
C LEU A 22 -30.19 0.46 29.92
N MET A 23 -29.51 0.98 28.87
CA MET A 23 -30.15 1.80 27.83
C MET A 23 -31.19 0.99 27.05
N GLU A 24 -30.90 -0.24 26.69
CA GLU A 24 -31.83 -1.16 25.98
C GLU A 24 -33.08 -1.42 26.80
N GLN A 25 -32.94 -1.48 28.13
CA GLN A 25 -34.07 -1.61 29.09
C GLN A 25 -34.81 -0.28 29.33
N GLY A 26 -34.42 0.81 28.66
CA GLY A 26 -35.01 2.14 28.83
C GLY A 26 -34.61 2.83 30.16
N GLN A 27 -33.64 2.30 30.88
CA GLN A 27 -33.19 2.82 32.19
C GLN A 27 -32.12 3.92 32.00
N PHE A 28 -32.49 5.00 31.33
CA PHE A 28 -31.55 6.09 30.92
C PHE A 28 -30.95 6.84 32.12
N GLY A 29 -31.64 6.95 33.25
CA GLY A 29 -31.11 7.58 34.47
C GLY A 29 -29.96 6.76 35.10
N PRO A 30 -30.16 5.48 35.42
CA PRO A 30 -29.10 4.60 35.87
C PRO A 30 -27.94 4.47 34.86
N ALA A 31 -28.23 4.38 33.56
CA ALA A 31 -27.22 4.31 32.51
C ALA A 31 -26.35 5.57 32.50
N LEU A 32 -26.95 6.78 32.60
CA LEU A 32 -26.23 8.03 32.70
C LEU A 32 -25.32 8.08 33.92
N ALA A 33 -25.79 7.68 35.08
CA ALA A 33 -24.99 7.67 36.29
C ALA A 33 -23.77 6.72 36.17
N ALA A 34 -23.96 5.53 35.58
CA ALA A 34 -22.87 4.58 35.34
C ALA A 34 -21.85 5.14 34.30
N ALA A 35 -22.31 5.76 33.20
CA ALA A 35 -21.45 6.36 32.21
C ALA A 35 -20.63 7.53 32.79
N GLN A 36 -21.25 8.39 33.59
CA GLN A 36 -20.58 9.50 34.27
C GLN A 36 -19.55 9.03 35.31
N ALA A 37 -19.79 7.92 36.00
CA ALA A 37 -18.85 7.31 36.94
C ALA A 37 -17.62 6.69 36.20
N LEU A 38 -17.82 6.17 35.00
CA LEU A 38 -16.75 5.56 34.20
C LEU A 38 -15.89 6.62 33.47
N ARG A 39 -16.49 7.73 33.05
CA ARG A 39 -15.87 8.78 32.23
C ARG A 39 -14.51 9.30 32.74
N PRO A 40 -14.28 9.56 34.06
CA PRO A 40 -12.97 10.02 34.53
C PRO A 40 -11.81 9.06 34.27
N GLN A 41 -12.10 7.77 34.13
CA GLN A 41 -11.11 6.73 33.82
C GLN A 41 -10.82 6.64 32.31
N VAL A 42 -11.77 7.05 31.47
CA VAL A 42 -11.70 6.95 30.01
C VAL A 42 -12.33 8.19 29.33
N PRO A 43 -11.75 9.38 29.53
CA PRO A 43 -12.38 10.67 29.17
C PRO A 43 -12.65 10.80 27.66
N GLU A 44 -11.87 10.14 26.81
CA GLU A 44 -11.98 10.22 25.35
C GLU A 44 -12.67 9.00 24.72
N ASN A 45 -13.17 8.07 25.54
CA ASN A 45 -13.77 6.85 25.02
C ASN A 45 -15.07 7.17 24.26
N ARG A 46 -15.08 6.80 22.98
CA ARG A 46 -16.17 7.05 22.03
C ARG A 46 -17.53 6.57 22.56
N ASP A 47 -17.58 5.32 23.02
CA ASP A 47 -18.84 4.69 23.43
C ASP A 47 -19.39 5.31 24.71
N VAL A 48 -18.54 5.63 25.68
CA VAL A 48 -18.95 6.31 26.93
C VAL A 48 -19.49 7.71 26.66
N LEU A 49 -18.81 8.50 25.84
CA LEU A 49 -19.26 9.84 25.45
C LEU A 49 -20.60 9.78 24.68
N TYR A 50 -20.72 8.86 23.72
CA TYR A 50 -21.93 8.66 22.93
C TYR A 50 -23.11 8.23 23.80
N MET A 51 -22.96 7.18 24.62
CA MET A 51 -24.03 6.71 25.50
C MET A 51 -24.46 7.78 26.50
N THR A 52 -23.53 8.59 27.01
CA THR A 52 -23.84 9.74 27.87
C THR A 52 -24.74 10.73 27.12
N ALA A 53 -24.42 11.09 25.86
CA ALA A 53 -25.21 12.00 25.06
C ALA A 53 -26.63 11.44 24.79
N VAL A 54 -26.73 10.17 24.42
CA VAL A 54 -28.01 9.48 24.19
C VAL A 54 -28.87 9.50 25.45
N CYS A 55 -28.31 9.13 26.60
CA CYS A 55 -29.02 9.15 27.88
C CYS A 55 -29.55 10.56 28.22
N LEU A 56 -28.70 11.59 28.05
CA LEU A 56 -29.09 13.00 28.27
C LEU A 56 -30.27 13.43 27.36
N ARG A 57 -30.26 13.03 26.09
CA ARG A 57 -31.36 13.31 25.17
C ARG A 57 -32.67 12.64 25.61
N TYR A 58 -32.64 11.35 25.97
CA TYR A 58 -33.84 10.66 26.43
C TYR A 58 -34.39 11.24 27.75
N LEU A 59 -33.49 11.77 28.60
CA LEU A 59 -33.87 12.52 29.80
C LEU A 59 -34.28 13.96 29.52
N LYS A 60 -34.39 14.38 28.23
CA LYS A 60 -34.75 15.72 27.76
C LYS A 60 -33.76 16.82 28.17
N ARG A 61 -32.55 16.48 28.52
CA ARG A 61 -31.44 17.40 28.84
C ARG A 61 -30.66 17.76 27.56
N ILE A 62 -31.41 18.35 26.59
CA ILE A 62 -30.91 18.55 25.21
C ILE A 62 -29.63 19.41 25.13
N PRO A 63 -29.51 20.56 25.84
CA PRO A 63 -28.31 21.39 25.81
C PRO A 63 -27.04 20.62 26.26
N GLU A 64 -27.17 19.80 27.28
CA GLU A 64 -26.07 18.99 27.80
C GLU A 64 -25.72 17.85 26.85
N ALA A 65 -26.72 17.24 26.21
CA ALA A 65 -26.48 16.26 25.15
C ALA A 65 -25.68 16.86 23.99
N LEU A 66 -26.04 18.05 23.51
CA LEU A 66 -25.30 18.73 22.44
C LEU A 66 -23.86 19.10 22.85
N SER A 67 -23.65 19.52 24.11
CA SER A 67 -22.31 19.76 24.65
C SER A 67 -21.46 18.50 24.63
N MET A 68 -22.03 17.35 25.04
CA MET A 68 -21.38 16.05 25.03
C MET A 68 -21.05 15.59 23.60
N LEU A 69 -21.96 15.81 22.65
CA LEU A 69 -21.73 15.49 21.24
C LEU A 69 -20.65 16.40 20.62
N ALA A 70 -20.53 17.66 21.04
CA ALA A 70 -19.45 18.54 20.62
C ALA A 70 -18.07 18.09 21.17
N GLU A 71 -18.05 17.53 22.37
CA GLU A 71 -16.84 16.92 22.93
C GLU A 71 -16.48 15.63 22.18
N LEU A 72 -17.46 14.78 21.91
CA LEU A 72 -17.28 13.54 21.14
C LEU A 72 -16.73 13.83 19.73
N GLU A 73 -17.21 14.89 19.08
CA GLU A 73 -16.76 15.29 17.74
C GLU A 73 -15.27 15.69 17.72
N ARG A 74 -14.77 16.33 18.78
CA ARG A 74 -13.35 16.71 18.86
C ARG A 74 -12.42 15.50 18.87
N HIS A 75 -12.84 14.38 19.48
CA HIS A 75 -12.06 13.17 19.59
C HIS A 75 -12.36 12.16 18.45
N HIS A 76 -13.59 12.14 17.95
CA HIS A 76 -14.09 11.17 16.98
C HIS A 76 -14.93 11.84 15.87
N PRO A 77 -14.31 12.68 15.00
CA PRO A 77 -15.02 13.50 14.01
C PRO A 77 -15.71 12.69 12.90
N ASP A 78 -15.34 11.43 12.72
CA ASP A 78 -15.89 10.56 11.68
C ASP A 78 -16.89 9.51 12.21
N PHE A 79 -17.31 9.64 13.47
CA PHE A 79 -18.30 8.72 14.05
C PHE A 79 -19.71 9.12 13.63
N SER A 80 -20.33 8.36 12.74
CA SER A 80 -21.60 8.68 12.07
C SER A 80 -22.76 8.85 13.04
N ARG A 81 -22.85 7.99 14.08
CA ARG A 81 -23.94 8.01 15.07
C ARG A 81 -23.95 9.27 15.93
N LEU A 82 -22.81 9.93 16.11
CA LEU A 82 -22.73 11.25 16.73
C LEU A 82 -23.63 12.26 16.01
N PHE A 83 -23.52 12.32 14.69
CA PHE A 83 -24.28 13.26 13.87
C PHE A 83 -25.76 12.88 13.79
N GLN A 84 -26.07 11.58 13.77
CA GLN A 84 -27.46 11.11 13.90
C GLN A 84 -28.08 11.58 15.21
N GLU A 85 -27.38 11.41 16.33
CA GLU A 85 -27.87 11.81 17.66
C GLU A 85 -27.98 13.34 17.79
N ARG A 86 -27.04 14.09 17.19
CA ARG A 86 -27.15 15.56 17.08
C ARG A 86 -28.40 15.97 16.30
N GLY A 87 -28.69 15.29 15.20
CA GLY A 87 -29.91 15.50 14.42
C GLY A 87 -31.16 15.30 15.27
N HIS A 88 -31.22 14.22 16.07
CA HIS A 88 -32.34 13.98 16.99
C HIS A 88 -32.49 15.10 18.04
N CYS A 89 -31.40 15.60 18.60
CA CYS A 89 -31.41 16.71 19.54
C CYS A 89 -31.93 18.00 18.87
N LEU A 90 -31.50 18.31 17.66
CA LEU A 90 -31.89 19.50 16.92
C LEU A 90 -33.36 19.45 16.47
N VAL A 91 -33.88 18.28 16.10
CA VAL A 91 -35.31 18.07 15.86
C VAL A 91 -36.13 18.35 17.14
N ALA A 92 -35.67 17.88 18.28
CA ALA A 92 -36.34 18.16 19.58
C ALA A 92 -36.36 19.67 19.89
N MET A 93 -35.37 20.45 19.41
CA MET A 93 -35.30 21.89 19.51
C MET A 93 -36.07 22.64 18.40
N ARG A 94 -36.70 21.91 17.50
CA ARG A 94 -37.40 22.45 16.30
C ARG A 94 -36.48 23.24 15.34
N SER A 95 -35.19 22.90 15.30
CA SER A 95 -34.18 23.50 14.44
C SER A 95 -34.03 22.68 13.18
N ALA A 96 -34.91 22.84 12.19
CA ALA A 96 -35.00 21.94 11.03
C ALA A 96 -33.74 21.94 10.17
N GLU A 97 -33.24 23.12 9.72
CA GLU A 97 -32.08 23.17 8.80
C GLU A 97 -30.78 22.65 9.46
N PRO A 98 -30.42 23.01 10.71
CA PRO A 98 -29.30 22.38 11.39
C PRO A 98 -29.47 20.87 11.57
N ALA A 99 -30.69 20.35 11.79
CA ALA A 99 -30.96 18.92 11.87
C ALA A 99 -30.72 18.22 10.53
N VAL A 100 -31.14 18.85 9.40
CA VAL A 100 -30.85 18.34 8.05
C VAL A 100 -29.34 18.19 7.84
N GLN A 101 -28.56 19.22 8.17
CA GLN A 101 -27.09 19.18 8.01
C GLN A 101 -26.47 18.06 8.87
N ALA A 102 -26.94 17.89 10.11
CA ALA A 102 -26.44 16.81 10.98
C ALA A 102 -26.77 15.42 10.40
N TYR A 103 -28.00 15.19 9.95
CA TYR A 103 -28.35 13.90 9.35
C TYR A 103 -27.66 13.66 8.00
N LEU A 104 -27.48 14.69 7.17
CA LEU A 104 -26.69 14.56 5.93
C LEU A 104 -25.26 14.12 6.25
N ARG A 105 -24.62 14.74 7.24
CA ARG A 105 -23.28 14.31 7.67
C ARG A 105 -23.29 12.87 8.17
N ALA A 106 -24.32 12.46 8.95
CA ALA A 106 -24.46 11.08 9.43
C ALA A 106 -24.52 10.07 8.28
N VAL A 107 -25.38 10.30 7.27
CA VAL A 107 -25.54 9.37 6.14
C VAL A 107 -24.39 9.43 5.13
N THR A 108 -23.66 10.55 5.06
CA THR A 108 -22.43 10.64 4.28
C THR A 108 -21.32 9.74 4.88
N LEU A 109 -21.20 9.71 6.20
CA LEU A 109 -20.25 8.86 6.90
C LEU A 109 -20.68 7.37 6.91
N ASN A 110 -21.98 7.14 7.10
CA ASN A 110 -22.56 5.81 7.15
C ASN A 110 -23.93 5.78 6.45
N PRO A 111 -24.00 5.41 5.17
CA PRO A 111 -25.27 5.34 4.44
C PRO A 111 -26.28 4.32 5.01
N SER A 112 -25.84 3.39 5.86
CA SER A 112 -26.67 2.30 6.41
C SER A 112 -27.37 2.69 7.72
N LEU A 113 -27.84 3.95 7.82
CA LEU A 113 -28.56 4.51 8.96
C LEU A 113 -30.03 4.83 8.59
N PRO A 114 -30.96 3.85 8.66
CA PRO A 114 -32.36 4.05 8.25
C PRO A 114 -33.07 5.19 9.01
N ALA A 115 -32.75 5.33 10.30
CA ALA A 115 -33.35 6.38 11.13
C ALA A 115 -32.97 7.80 10.63
N SER A 116 -31.73 7.99 10.16
CA SER A 116 -31.27 9.26 9.60
C SER A 116 -31.96 9.55 8.26
N TRP A 117 -32.07 8.55 7.37
CA TRP A 117 -32.77 8.71 6.09
C TRP A 117 -34.27 9.00 6.27
N ASN A 118 -34.94 8.32 7.20
CA ASN A 118 -36.33 8.59 7.53
C ASN A 118 -36.52 10.03 8.06
N ALA A 119 -35.64 10.49 8.94
CA ALA A 119 -35.67 11.85 9.44
C ALA A 119 -35.46 12.89 8.33
N LEU A 120 -34.48 12.66 7.43
CA LEU A 120 -34.23 13.49 6.25
C LEU A 120 -35.46 13.56 5.32
N GLN A 121 -36.09 12.41 5.03
CA GLN A 121 -37.29 12.38 4.22
C GLN A 121 -38.40 13.27 4.77
N VAL A 122 -38.65 13.20 6.09
CA VAL A 122 -39.65 14.03 6.75
C VAL A 122 -39.27 15.51 6.71
N LEU A 123 -38.02 15.85 7.07
CA LEU A 123 -37.55 17.22 7.10
C LEU A 123 -37.54 17.87 5.72
N PHE A 124 -37.12 17.14 4.67
CA PHE A 124 -37.16 17.64 3.29
C PHE A 124 -38.57 17.91 2.80
N ARG A 125 -39.55 17.05 3.13
CA ARG A 125 -40.96 17.33 2.84
C ARG A 125 -41.48 18.58 3.55
N MET A 126 -41.13 18.77 4.83
CA MET A 126 -41.53 19.93 5.60
C MET A 126 -40.91 21.23 5.08
N THR A 127 -39.73 21.16 4.47
CA THR A 127 -39.01 22.34 3.91
C THR A 127 -39.24 22.54 2.42
N GLY A 128 -40.11 21.73 1.78
CA GLY A 128 -40.46 21.86 0.35
C GLY A 128 -39.39 21.32 -0.60
N ARG A 129 -38.39 20.59 -0.12
CA ARG A 129 -37.31 19.96 -0.91
C ARG A 129 -37.76 18.60 -1.43
N GLN A 130 -38.68 18.60 -2.37
CA GLN A 130 -39.35 17.36 -2.82
C GLN A 130 -38.40 16.33 -3.43
N ALA A 131 -37.48 16.74 -4.31
CA ALA A 131 -36.53 15.86 -4.94
C ALA A 131 -35.61 15.15 -3.90
N ASP A 132 -35.14 15.90 -2.90
CA ASP A 132 -34.32 15.34 -1.82
C ASP A 132 -35.12 14.35 -0.94
N ALA A 133 -36.40 14.63 -0.73
CA ALA A 133 -37.29 13.74 0.01
C ALA A 133 -37.54 12.42 -0.74
N GLU A 134 -37.65 12.46 -2.05
CA GLU A 134 -37.79 11.26 -2.91
C GLU A 134 -36.49 10.44 -2.90
N ASN A 135 -35.33 11.08 -2.99
CA ASN A 135 -34.03 10.41 -2.85
C ASN A 135 -33.88 9.73 -1.50
N ALA A 136 -34.23 10.45 -0.40
CA ALA A 136 -34.18 9.86 0.94
C ALA A 136 -35.15 8.67 1.08
N ALA A 137 -36.35 8.77 0.48
CA ALA A 137 -37.31 7.66 0.47
C ALA A 137 -36.80 6.42 -0.29
N ALA A 138 -36.09 6.62 -1.41
CA ALA A 138 -35.49 5.55 -2.18
C ALA A 138 -34.41 4.82 -1.34
N GLU A 139 -33.55 5.55 -0.60
CA GLU A 139 -32.57 4.91 0.28
C GLU A 139 -33.21 4.14 1.44
N VAL A 140 -34.29 4.69 2.05
CA VAL A 140 -35.08 3.94 3.05
C VAL A 140 -35.64 2.65 2.48
N ALA A 141 -36.24 2.71 1.29
CA ALA A 141 -36.80 1.53 0.63
C ALA A 141 -35.72 0.48 0.33
N LYS A 142 -34.57 0.89 -0.17
CA LYS A 142 -33.42 0.03 -0.43
C LYS A 142 -32.93 -0.64 0.86
N LEU A 143 -32.74 0.08 1.95
CA LEU A 143 -32.31 -0.48 3.23
C LEU A 143 -33.35 -1.45 3.83
N ALA A 144 -34.65 -1.20 3.59
CA ALA A 144 -35.74 -2.06 4.04
C ALA A 144 -35.78 -3.42 3.33
N THR A 145 -35.12 -3.59 2.18
CA THR A 145 -35.00 -4.89 1.50
C THR A 145 -33.95 -5.81 2.15
N LEU A 146 -33.08 -5.26 3.00
CA LEU A 146 -32.01 -6.02 3.62
C LEU A 146 -32.54 -6.83 4.83
N PRO A 147 -32.04 -8.07 5.01
CA PRO A 147 -32.26 -8.79 6.26
C PRO A 147 -31.76 -7.97 7.47
N PRO A 148 -32.47 -8.00 8.61
CA PRO A 148 -32.11 -7.17 9.77
C PRO A 148 -30.67 -7.36 10.24
N GLN A 149 -30.16 -8.60 10.22
CA GLN A 149 -28.77 -8.91 10.58
C GLN A 149 -27.78 -8.25 9.61
N ILE A 150 -28.05 -8.30 8.33
CA ILE A 150 -27.19 -7.69 7.31
C ILE A 150 -27.22 -6.16 7.38
N LEU A 151 -28.39 -5.58 7.61
CA LEU A 151 -28.49 -4.13 7.86
C LEU A 151 -27.70 -3.72 9.11
N THR A 152 -27.75 -4.50 10.17
CA THR A 152 -26.93 -4.27 11.37
C THR A 152 -25.45 -4.34 11.06
N ALA A 153 -25.02 -5.35 10.30
CA ALA A 153 -23.63 -5.51 9.91
C ALA A 153 -23.13 -4.36 9.01
N PHE A 154 -23.94 -3.88 8.05
CA PHE A 154 -23.63 -2.66 7.28
C PHE A 154 -23.47 -1.43 8.18
N GLY A 155 -24.36 -1.29 9.16
CA GLY A 155 -24.28 -0.19 10.13
C GLY A 155 -22.97 -0.24 10.93
N LEU A 156 -22.57 -1.40 11.43
CA LEU A 156 -21.31 -1.61 12.14
C LEU A 156 -20.10 -1.36 11.26
N PHE A 157 -20.11 -1.88 10.03
CA PHE A 157 -19.04 -1.65 9.05
C PHE A 157 -18.85 -0.15 8.76
N GLY A 158 -19.95 0.58 8.55
CA GLY A 158 -19.91 2.03 8.32
C GLY A 158 -19.44 2.84 9.55
N ASP A 159 -19.60 2.31 10.75
CA ASP A 159 -19.07 2.90 11.99
C ASP A 159 -17.61 2.47 12.30
N GLY A 160 -16.98 1.68 11.42
CA GLY A 160 -15.61 1.18 11.59
C GLY A 160 -15.48 -0.06 12.48
N GLU A 161 -16.59 -0.66 12.91
CA GLU A 161 -16.64 -1.89 13.71
C GLU A 161 -16.50 -3.13 12.80
N ILE A 162 -15.30 -3.31 12.24
CA ILE A 162 -15.06 -4.28 11.14
C ILE A 162 -15.24 -5.74 11.62
N LEU A 163 -14.62 -6.12 12.75
CA LEU A 163 -14.69 -7.51 13.25
C LEU A 163 -16.10 -7.92 13.71
N PRO A 164 -16.88 -7.09 14.43
CA PRO A 164 -18.27 -7.38 14.70
C PRO A 164 -19.13 -7.52 13.45
N ALA A 165 -18.91 -6.69 12.43
CA ALA A 165 -19.59 -6.80 11.14
C ALA A 165 -19.25 -8.13 10.45
N GLU A 166 -17.96 -8.51 10.40
CA GLU A 166 -17.50 -9.78 9.87
C GLU A 166 -18.22 -10.97 10.50
N HIS A 167 -18.25 -11.00 11.84
CA HIS A 167 -18.86 -12.10 12.58
C HIS A 167 -20.32 -12.29 12.19
N ILE A 168 -21.12 -11.23 12.19
CA ILE A 168 -22.55 -11.29 11.84
C ILE A 168 -22.74 -11.77 10.38
N VAL A 169 -21.95 -11.25 9.44
CA VAL A 169 -22.10 -11.63 8.04
C VAL A 169 -21.71 -13.09 7.79
N ARG A 170 -20.61 -13.56 8.41
CA ARG A 170 -20.20 -14.98 8.29
C ARG A 170 -21.23 -15.92 8.89
N GLU A 171 -21.77 -15.59 10.06
CA GLU A 171 -22.84 -16.38 10.69
C GLU A 171 -24.10 -16.41 9.82
N TYR A 172 -24.49 -15.25 9.27
CA TYR A 172 -25.63 -15.18 8.35
C TYR A 172 -25.44 -16.04 7.11
N LEU A 173 -24.28 -15.92 6.42
CA LEU A 173 -23.98 -16.72 5.22
C LEU A 173 -23.90 -18.22 5.51
N SER A 174 -23.40 -18.61 6.69
CA SER A 174 -23.32 -20.02 7.09
C SER A 174 -24.72 -20.65 7.26
N SER A 175 -25.70 -19.86 7.69
CA SER A 175 -27.06 -20.35 8.00
C SER A 175 -28.06 -20.13 6.88
N HIS A 176 -27.88 -19.14 6.02
CA HIS A 176 -28.84 -18.77 4.96
C HIS A 176 -28.30 -18.98 3.55
N GLY A 177 -27.05 -19.42 3.41
CA GLY A 177 -26.39 -19.59 2.12
C GLY A 177 -26.07 -18.26 1.43
N ASP A 178 -25.97 -18.33 0.10
CA ASP A 178 -25.48 -17.23 -0.72
C ASP A 178 -26.50 -16.08 -0.85
N HIS A 179 -26.26 -15.02 -0.11
CA HIS A 179 -27.04 -13.78 -0.21
C HIS A 179 -26.16 -12.66 -0.79
N VAL A 180 -26.59 -12.06 -1.91
CA VAL A 180 -25.81 -11.11 -2.71
C VAL A 180 -25.22 -9.96 -1.87
N GLU A 181 -26.06 -9.26 -1.09
CA GLU A 181 -25.59 -8.13 -0.27
C GLU A 181 -24.71 -8.58 0.91
N ALA A 182 -24.95 -9.75 1.49
CA ALA A 182 -24.09 -10.29 2.53
C ALA A 182 -22.71 -10.68 1.99
N MET A 183 -22.64 -11.31 0.81
CA MET A 183 -21.39 -11.63 0.14
C MET A 183 -20.60 -10.35 -0.22
N ARG A 184 -21.31 -9.34 -0.71
CA ARG A 184 -20.70 -8.05 -1.03
C ARG A 184 -20.13 -7.38 0.23
N LEU A 185 -20.89 -7.33 1.32
CA LEU A 185 -20.41 -6.76 2.57
C LEU A 185 -19.21 -7.55 3.13
N LEU A 186 -19.24 -8.89 3.07
CA LEU A 186 -18.09 -9.69 3.50
C LEU A 186 -16.85 -9.39 2.66
N ALA A 187 -17.01 -9.21 1.34
CA ALA A 187 -15.90 -8.81 0.49
C ALA A 187 -15.34 -7.43 0.86
N GLN A 188 -16.19 -6.45 1.16
CA GLN A 188 -15.76 -5.13 1.66
C GLN A 188 -15.01 -5.25 3.01
N VAL A 189 -15.51 -6.08 3.92
CA VAL A 189 -14.85 -6.39 5.18
C VAL A 189 -13.47 -7.01 4.94
N CYS A 190 -13.38 -8.01 4.07
CA CYS A 190 -12.13 -8.66 3.69
C CYS A 190 -11.13 -7.66 3.08
N MET A 191 -11.57 -6.73 2.24
CA MET A 191 -10.73 -5.65 1.70
C MET A 191 -10.18 -4.75 2.82
N LYS A 192 -10.99 -4.43 3.83
CA LYS A 192 -10.54 -3.63 4.99
C LYS A 192 -9.57 -4.37 5.91
N LEU A 193 -9.68 -5.69 5.98
CA LEU A 193 -8.80 -6.56 6.77
C LEU A 193 -7.55 -7.04 6.00
N ASP A 194 -7.35 -6.55 4.77
CA ASP A 194 -6.27 -6.95 3.86
C ASP A 194 -6.29 -8.45 3.48
N VAL A 195 -7.48 -9.07 3.52
CA VAL A 195 -7.73 -10.46 3.09
C VAL A 195 -8.27 -10.44 1.64
N VAL A 196 -7.47 -9.88 0.75
CA VAL A 196 -7.91 -9.52 -0.62
C VAL A 196 -8.24 -10.74 -1.48
N ASP A 197 -7.62 -11.89 -1.23
CA ASP A 197 -7.90 -13.14 -1.94
C ASP A 197 -9.31 -13.67 -1.64
N GLU A 198 -9.79 -13.56 -0.42
CA GLU A 198 -11.16 -13.92 -0.07
C GLU A 198 -12.16 -12.92 -0.68
N ALA A 199 -11.83 -11.62 -0.66
CA ALA A 199 -12.64 -10.60 -1.32
C ALA A 199 -12.78 -10.86 -2.82
N GLU A 200 -11.68 -11.16 -3.52
CA GLU A 200 -11.68 -11.52 -4.94
C GLU A 200 -12.61 -12.72 -5.21
N PHE A 201 -12.47 -13.79 -4.42
CA PHE A 201 -13.29 -14.98 -4.58
C PHE A 201 -14.78 -14.69 -4.37
N LEU A 202 -15.14 -13.97 -3.29
CA LEU A 202 -16.53 -13.63 -2.99
C LEU A 202 -17.15 -12.80 -4.11
N LEU A 203 -16.41 -11.81 -4.61
CA LEU A 203 -16.87 -10.95 -5.70
C LEU A 203 -16.95 -11.69 -7.04
N GLU A 204 -16.03 -12.62 -7.32
CA GLU A 204 -16.12 -13.50 -8.49
C GLU A 204 -17.37 -14.38 -8.45
N GLN A 205 -17.64 -15.02 -7.30
CA GLN A 205 -18.88 -15.80 -7.10
C GLN A 205 -20.13 -14.94 -7.23
N LEU A 206 -20.06 -13.69 -6.74
CA LEU A 206 -21.15 -12.73 -6.84
C LEU A 206 -21.40 -12.33 -8.30
N MET A 207 -20.35 -12.10 -9.10
CA MET A 207 -20.48 -11.77 -10.53
C MET A 207 -21.11 -12.91 -11.35
N MET A 208 -20.95 -14.17 -10.94
CA MET A 208 -21.64 -15.30 -11.58
C MET A 208 -23.14 -15.33 -11.27
N ARG A 209 -23.57 -14.84 -10.10
CA ARG A 209 -24.97 -14.81 -9.66
C ARG A 209 -25.72 -13.55 -10.06
N ALA A 210 -25.05 -12.43 -10.06
CA ALA A 210 -25.60 -11.11 -10.32
C ALA A 210 -24.69 -10.33 -11.30
N PRO A 211 -24.63 -10.75 -12.57
CA PRO A 211 -23.71 -10.16 -13.55
C PRO A 211 -23.96 -8.68 -13.82
N ASP A 212 -25.18 -8.18 -13.61
CA ASP A 212 -25.56 -6.79 -13.87
C ASP A 212 -25.40 -5.89 -12.61
N TYR A 213 -24.85 -6.42 -11.53
CA TYR A 213 -24.64 -5.63 -10.31
C TYR A 213 -23.39 -4.76 -10.42
N HIS A 214 -23.53 -3.55 -10.96
CA HIS A 214 -22.43 -2.65 -11.28
C HIS A 214 -21.57 -2.28 -10.06
N ALA A 215 -22.17 -2.05 -8.88
CA ALA A 215 -21.40 -1.73 -7.67
C ALA A 215 -20.46 -2.87 -7.27
N ALA A 216 -20.94 -4.11 -7.30
CA ALA A 216 -20.12 -5.28 -6.98
C ALA A 216 -19.05 -5.54 -8.07
N ARG A 217 -19.36 -5.26 -9.35
CA ARG A 217 -18.39 -5.34 -10.44
C ARG A 217 -17.25 -4.34 -10.27
N TYR A 218 -17.56 -3.12 -9.82
CA TYR A 218 -16.54 -2.12 -9.49
C TYR A 218 -15.65 -2.59 -8.35
N GLU A 219 -16.25 -3.08 -7.25
CA GLU A 219 -15.50 -3.64 -6.11
C GLU A 219 -14.64 -4.84 -6.54
N TYR A 220 -15.15 -5.67 -7.47
CA TYR A 220 -14.37 -6.77 -8.04
C TYR A 220 -13.15 -6.27 -8.82
N ALA A 221 -13.32 -5.24 -9.65
CA ALA A 221 -12.20 -4.62 -10.37
C ALA A 221 -11.15 -4.06 -9.39
N VAL A 222 -11.58 -3.44 -8.29
CA VAL A 222 -10.69 -2.92 -7.24
C VAL A 222 -9.95 -4.07 -6.52
N ALA A 223 -10.63 -5.16 -6.18
CA ALA A 223 -9.99 -6.34 -5.58
C ALA A 223 -8.97 -6.99 -6.53
N LEU A 224 -9.30 -7.11 -7.81
CA LEU A 224 -8.38 -7.59 -8.85
C LEU A 224 -7.16 -6.68 -9.01
N LEU A 225 -7.36 -5.35 -8.95
CA LEU A 225 -6.26 -4.37 -9.00
C LEU A 225 -5.34 -4.52 -7.78
N ALA A 226 -5.89 -4.66 -6.58
CA ALA A 226 -5.12 -4.91 -5.35
C ALA A 226 -4.32 -6.23 -5.41
N ARG A 227 -4.82 -7.21 -6.16
CA ARG A 227 -4.13 -8.49 -6.45
C ARG A 227 -3.20 -8.43 -7.66
N HIS A 228 -2.97 -7.24 -8.23
CA HIS A 228 -2.19 -7.05 -9.46
C HIS A 228 -2.69 -7.86 -10.66
N ARG A 229 -3.98 -8.24 -10.68
CA ARG A 229 -4.61 -8.93 -11.82
C ARG A 229 -5.16 -7.91 -12.83
N HIS A 230 -4.27 -7.08 -13.34
CA HIS A 230 -4.60 -5.88 -14.13
C HIS A 230 -5.46 -6.18 -15.36
N VAL A 231 -5.21 -7.27 -16.09
CA VAL A 231 -5.99 -7.64 -17.28
C VAL A 231 -7.45 -7.86 -16.91
N ARG A 232 -7.70 -8.70 -15.90
CA ARG A 232 -9.06 -9.00 -15.45
C ARG A 232 -9.74 -7.75 -14.86
N ALA A 233 -8.99 -6.92 -14.12
CA ALA A 233 -9.49 -5.65 -13.60
C ALA A 233 -9.93 -4.72 -14.74
N ARG A 234 -9.12 -4.60 -15.80
CA ARG A 234 -9.44 -3.80 -16.99
C ARG A 234 -10.73 -4.29 -17.66
N GLU A 235 -10.89 -5.59 -17.87
CA GLU A 235 -12.09 -6.18 -18.47
C GLU A 235 -13.36 -5.83 -17.69
N GLN A 236 -13.30 -5.83 -16.33
CA GLN A 236 -14.44 -5.43 -15.51
C GLN A 236 -14.77 -3.96 -15.66
N MET A 237 -13.73 -3.08 -15.72
CA MET A 237 -13.92 -1.65 -15.88
C MET A 237 -14.45 -1.30 -17.29
N GLU A 238 -13.98 -1.95 -18.33
CA GLU A 238 -14.47 -1.77 -19.69
C GLU A 238 -15.98 -2.09 -19.79
N ARG A 239 -16.43 -3.19 -19.17
CA ARG A 239 -17.87 -3.52 -19.09
C ARG A 239 -18.70 -2.48 -18.32
N LEU A 240 -18.14 -1.88 -17.25
CA LEU A 240 -18.81 -0.81 -16.52
C LEU A 240 -18.93 0.47 -17.37
N LEU A 241 -17.93 0.77 -18.16
CA LEU A 241 -17.93 1.93 -19.07
C LEU A 241 -18.83 1.73 -20.30
N GLU A 242 -19.12 0.48 -20.73
CA GLU A 242 -20.15 0.19 -21.72
C GLU A 242 -21.55 0.61 -21.21
N ALA A 243 -21.81 0.47 -19.90
CA ALA A 243 -23.07 0.86 -19.28
C ALA A 243 -23.15 2.35 -18.93
N ASP A 244 -22.04 2.95 -18.51
CA ASP A 244 -21.94 4.37 -18.12
C ASP A 244 -20.57 4.93 -18.53
N SER A 245 -20.48 5.35 -19.81
CA SER A 245 -19.23 5.84 -20.43
C SER A 245 -18.70 7.13 -19.83
N ASN A 246 -19.55 7.93 -19.18
CA ASN A 246 -19.19 9.22 -18.63
C ASN A 246 -18.83 9.17 -17.13
N ASN A 247 -18.91 8.00 -16.50
CA ASN A 247 -18.60 7.84 -15.10
C ASN A 247 -17.12 8.13 -14.81
N TRP A 248 -16.86 9.24 -14.14
CA TRP A 248 -15.50 9.69 -13.89
C TRP A 248 -14.71 8.72 -12.99
N VAL A 249 -15.39 8.05 -12.03
CA VAL A 249 -14.75 7.04 -11.16
C VAL A 249 -14.27 5.86 -11.97
N TYR A 250 -15.10 5.38 -12.92
CA TYR A 250 -14.73 4.25 -13.77
C TYR A 250 -13.61 4.61 -14.72
N ARG A 251 -13.64 5.80 -15.32
CA ARG A 251 -12.56 6.30 -16.20
C ARG A 251 -11.23 6.46 -15.43
N THR A 252 -11.26 7.02 -14.24
CA THR A 252 -10.07 7.19 -13.39
C THR A 252 -9.48 5.85 -12.97
N THR A 253 -10.34 4.90 -12.56
CA THR A 253 -9.90 3.55 -12.19
C THR A 253 -9.31 2.81 -13.39
N LEU A 254 -9.93 2.92 -14.59
CA LEU A 254 -9.36 2.34 -15.82
C LEU A 254 -7.98 2.94 -16.14
N ALA A 255 -7.83 4.27 -16.01
CA ALA A 255 -6.53 4.93 -16.24
C ALA A 255 -5.47 4.42 -15.25
N THR A 256 -5.82 4.23 -13.98
CA THR A 256 -4.94 3.66 -12.94
C THR A 256 -4.53 2.21 -13.28
N ILE A 257 -5.48 1.39 -13.73
CA ILE A 257 -5.20 0.01 -14.16
C ILE A 257 -4.25 0.01 -15.37
N CYS A 258 -4.50 0.85 -16.37
CA CYS A 258 -3.62 0.99 -17.53
C CYS A 258 -2.21 1.44 -17.13
N ALA A 259 -2.08 2.40 -16.22
CA ALA A 259 -0.79 2.83 -15.67
C ALA A 259 -0.07 1.68 -14.94
N GLY A 260 -0.79 0.88 -14.15
CA GLY A 260 -0.28 -0.33 -13.49
C GLY A 260 0.21 -1.42 -14.45
N MET A 261 -0.38 -1.48 -15.65
CA MET A 261 0.06 -2.37 -16.74
C MET A 261 1.26 -1.80 -17.52
N GLY A 262 1.67 -0.55 -17.27
CA GLY A 262 2.67 0.16 -18.07
C GLY A 262 2.11 0.76 -19.37
N ASP A 263 0.82 0.67 -19.63
CA ASP A 263 0.14 1.24 -20.79
C ASP A 263 -0.16 2.74 -20.57
N TYR A 264 0.88 3.53 -20.54
CA TYR A 264 0.78 5.00 -20.42
C TYR A 264 0.23 5.66 -21.68
N GLY A 265 0.31 4.97 -22.83
CA GLY A 265 -0.30 5.43 -24.06
C GLY A 265 -1.80 5.61 -23.92
N ARG A 266 -2.45 4.74 -23.16
CA ARG A 266 -3.88 4.77 -22.85
C ARG A 266 -4.19 5.54 -21.56
N ALA A 267 -3.35 5.41 -20.53
CA ALA A 267 -3.60 6.04 -19.24
C ALA A 267 -3.54 7.59 -19.29
N LEU A 268 -2.53 8.14 -19.94
CA LEU A 268 -2.30 9.60 -19.98
C LEU A 268 -3.41 10.38 -20.69
N PRO A 269 -3.93 9.98 -21.87
CA PRO A 269 -5.11 10.60 -22.45
C PRO A 269 -6.33 10.60 -21.52
N LEU A 270 -6.65 9.46 -20.90
CA LEU A 270 -7.77 9.36 -19.96
C LEU A 270 -7.63 10.33 -18.79
N TYR A 271 -6.48 10.40 -18.13
CA TYR A 271 -6.24 11.36 -17.06
C TYR A 271 -6.40 12.81 -17.54
N ARG A 272 -5.94 13.14 -18.74
CA ARG A 272 -6.06 14.50 -19.31
C ARG A 272 -7.50 14.87 -19.63
N GLU A 273 -8.28 13.96 -20.17
CA GLU A 273 -9.72 14.15 -20.43
C GLU A 273 -10.46 14.45 -19.11
N ILE A 274 -10.22 13.65 -18.07
CA ILE A 274 -10.83 13.85 -16.77
C ILE A 274 -10.36 15.17 -16.13
N ALA A 275 -9.07 15.52 -16.24
CA ALA A 275 -8.54 16.78 -15.73
C ALA A 275 -9.10 18.02 -16.47
N ALA A 276 -9.49 17.89 -17.73
CA ALA A 276 -10.16 18.96 -18.45
C ALA A 276 -11.58 19.22 -17.92
N GLU A 277 -12.26 18.18 -17.42
CA GLU A 277 -13.58 18.29 -16.76
C GLU A 277 -13.48 18.77 -15.30
N ALA A 278 -12.38 18.44 -14.61
CA ALA A 278 -12.11 18.80 -13.21
C ALA A 278 -10.71 19.42 -13.04
N PRO A 279 -10.45 20.63 -13.59
CA PRO A 279 -9.10 21.22 -13.60
C PRO A 279 -8.58 21.64 -12.20
N GLY A 280 -9.44 21.70 -11.21
CA GLY A 280 -9.10 22.01 -9.83
C GLY A 280 -8.74 20.80 -8.96
N ASP A 281 -8.66 19.58 -9.52
CA ASP A 281 -8.33 18.38 -8.77
C ASP A 281 -6.81 18.15 -8.72
N PRO A 282 -6.15 18.29 -7.56
CA PRO A 282 -4.71 18.12 -7.43
C PRO A 282 -4.26 16.66 -7.64
N GLU A 283 -5.12 15.66 -7.37
CA GLU A 283 -4.77 14.24 -7.51
C GLU A 283 -4.67 13.81 -8.98
N LEU A 284 -5.49 14.40 -9.84
CA LEU A 284 -5.39 14.18 -11.29
C LEU A 284 -4.08 14.77 -11.86
N HIS A 285 -3.72 15.97 -11.43
CA HIS A 285 -2.43 16.58 -11.83
C HIS A 285 -1.26 15.73 -11.33
N LEU A 286 -1.33 15.17 -10.13
CA LEU A 286 -0.32 14.25 -9.60
C LEU A 286 -0.22 12.97 -10.45
N SER A 287 -1.35 12.36 -10.81
CA SER A 287 -1.42 11.16 -11.65
C SER A 287 -0.85 11.39 -13.04
N ILE A 288 -1.17 12.53 -13.67
CA ILE A 288 -0.59 12.96 -14.93
C ILE A 288 0.94 13.11 -14.81
N ALA A 289 1.41 13.73 -13.73
CA ALA A 289 2.84 13.94 -13.48
C ALA A 289 3.59 12.61 -13.32
N HIS A 290 3.03 11.65 -12.59
CA HIS A 290 3.60 10.30 -12.46
C HIS A 290 3.69 9.58 -13.81
N ALA A 291 2.64 9.64 -14.63
CA ALA A 291 2.63 9.07 -15.96
C ALA A 291 3.71 9.71 -16.86
N LEU A 292 3.81 11.04 -16.86
CA LEU A 292 4.81 11.78 -17.62
C LEU A 292 6.24 11.47 -17.17
N LYS A 293 6.49 11.41 -15.85
CA LYS A 293 7.79 11.01 -15.30
C LYS A 293 8.20 9.64 -15.79
N THR A 294 7.29 8.68 -15.73
CA THR A 294 7.57 7.29 -16.12
C THR A 294 7.88 7.19 -17.61
N LEU A 295 7.22 7.99 -18.45
CA LEU A 295 7.52 8.14 -19.86
C LEU A 295 8.82 8.94 -20.16
N GLY A 296 9.54 9.44 -19.12
CA GLY A 296 10.74 10.25 -19.27
C GLY A 296 10.49 11.70 -19.73
N ARG A 297 9.22 12.16 -19.68
CA ARG A 297 8.84 13.54 -20.02
C ARG A 297 8.98 14.45 -18.81
N THR A 298 10.19 14.53 -18.26
CA THR A 298 10.50 15.18 -16.99
C THR A 298 10.07 16.65 -16.89
N PRO A 299 10.29 17.52 -17.93
CA PRO A 299 9.82 18.91 -17.86
C PRO A 299 8.30 19.02 -17.64
N SER A 300 7.50 18.31 -18.43
CA SER A 300 6.03 18.31 -18.28
C SER A 300 5.57 17.67 -16.97
N ALA A 301 6.31 16.69 -16.45
CA ALA A 301 6.03 16.12 -15.13
C ALA A 301 6.22 17.15 -14.02
N ILE A 302 7.28 17.96 -14.07
CA ILE A 302 7.54 19.06 -13.13
C ILE A 302 6.40 20.08 -13.16
N GLU A 303 5.94 20.48 -14.34
CA GLU A 303 4.80 21.41 -14.48
C GLU A 303 3.54 20.85 -13.81
N SER A 304 3.22 19.59 -14.03
CA SER A 304 2.05 18.94 -13.46
C SER A 304 2.18 18.76 -11.93
N TYR A 305 3.35 18.41 -11.39
CA TYR A 305 3.59 18.36 -9.94
C TYR A 305 3.45 19.74 -9.29
N ARG A 306 3.96 20.79 -9.93
CA ARG A 306 3.80 22.18 -9.45
C ARG A 306 2.35 22.63 -9.47
N ALA A 307 1.58 22.23 -10.49
CA ALA A 307 0.14 22.50 -10.56
C ALA A 307 -0.58 21.83 -9.37
N ALA A 308 -0.31 20.57 -9.08
CA ALA A 308 -0.87 19.87 -7.92
C ALA A 308 -0.54 20.57 -6.60
N ALA A 309 0.73 20.96 -6.39
CA ALA A 309 1.18 21.68 -5.19
C ALA A 309 0.55 23.08 -5.08
N SER A 310 0.24 23.75 -6.19
CA SER A 310 -0.41 25.06 -6.19
C SER A 310 -1.89 24.98 -5.86
N LEU A 311 -2.58 23.92 -6.33
CA LEU A 311 -4.00 23.68 -6.04
C LEU A 311 -4.23 23.32 -4.57
N ARG A 312 -3.31 22.61 -3.96
CA ARG A 312 -3.33 22.22 -2.53
C ARG A 312 -1.96 22.50 -1.91
N SER A 313 -1.82 23.63 -1.23
CA SER A 313 -0.53 24.10 -0.70
C SER A 313 0.14 23.18 0.32
N GLN A 314 -0.64 22.34 1.00
CA GLN A 314 -0.16 21.33 1.96
C GLN A 314 0.01 19.94 1.33
N TYR A 315 -0.04 19.82 -0.01
CA TYR A 315 0.04 18.53 -0.69
C TYR A 315 1.47 17.98 -0.67
N GLY A 316 1.83 17.33 0.45
CA GLY A 316 3.17 16.81 0.69
C GLY A 316 3.66 15.86 -0.39
N GLU A 317 2.78 15.00 -0.95
CA GLU A 317 3.14 14.04 -1.99
C GLU A 317 3.62 14.72 -3.28
N ALA A 318 3.04 15.86 -3.66
CA ALA A 318 3.49 16.60 -4.83
C ALA A 318 4.92 17.16 -4.64
N TYR A 319 5.23 17.70 -3.45
CA TYR A 319 6.58 18.17 -3.10
C TYR A 319 7.58 17.00 -3.03
N TRP A 320 7.21 15.89 -2.40
CA TRP A 320 8.06 14.70 -2.38
C TRP A 320 8.31 14.15 -3.79
N SER A 321 7.33 14.15 -4.64
CA SER A 321 7.46 13.67 -6.03
C SER A 321 8.43 14.53 -6.83
N LEU A 322 8.43 15.86 -6.63
CA LEU A 322 9.45 16.78 -7.19
C LEU A 322 10.85 16.46 -6.63
N ALA A 323 11.00 16.31 -5.32
CA ALA A 323 12.25 15.94 -4.67
C ALA A 323 12.79 14.59 -5.19
N ASN A 324 11.89 13.62 -5.38
CA ASN A 324 12.21 12.27 -5.82
C ASN A 324 12.59 12.16 -7.30
N LEU A 325 12.45 13.22 -8.09
CA LEU A 325 13.08 13.32 -9.42
C LEU A 325 14.61 13.33 -9.34
N LYS A 326 15.18 13.71 -8.19
CA LYS A 326 16.63 13.83 -7.93
C LYS A 326 17.32 14.95 -8.73
N THR A 327 16.69 15.44 -9.79
CA THR A 327 17.20 16.47 -10.71
C THR A 327 16.59 17.83 -10.44
N TYR A 328 15.45 17.86 -9.75
CA TYR A 328 14.78 19.09 -9.36
C TYR A 328 15.52 19.75 -8.19
N ARG A 329 15.64 21.08 -8.23
CA ARG A 329 16.23 21.90 -7.17
C ARG A 329 15.20 22.92 -6.72
N PHE A 330 14.84 22.86 -5.44
CA PHE A 330 13.87 23.78 -4.86
C PHE A 330 14.44 25.19 -4.68
N ALA A 331 13.65 26.19 -5.06
CA ALA A 331 13.92 27.59 -4.78
C ALA A 331 13.66 27.91 -3.29
N ASP A 332 14.18 29.07 -2.82
CA ASP A 332 14.06 29.46 -1.41
C ASP A 332 12.61 29.64 -0.97
N ASP A 333 11.77 30.20 -1.83
CA ASP A 333 10.35 30.39 -1.59
C ASP A 333 9.58 29.05 -1.53
N GLU A 334 9.98 28.05 -2.31
CA GLU A 334 9.40 26.71 -2.28
C GLU A 334 9.75 26.01 -0.94
N ILE A 335 11.00 26.13 -0.49
CA ILE A 335 11.43 25.59 0.81
C ILE A 335 10.71 26.28 1.97
N ALA A 336 10.54 27.61 1.90
CA ALA A 336 9.81 28.36 2.90
C ALA A 336 8.34 27.92 2.97
N ARG A 337 7.69 27.71 1.82
CA ARG A 337 6.31 27.17 1.76
C ARG A 337 6.22 25.76 2.36
N MET A 338 7.16 24.87 2.03
CA MET A 338 7.18 23.51 2.59
C MET A 338 7.32 23.51 4.11
N ARG A 339 8.18 24.39 4.67
CA ARG A 339 8.36 24.54 6.14
C ARG A 339 7.07 25.03 6.79
N ALA A 340 6.47 26.08 6.26
CA ALA A 340 5.22 26.63 6.79
C ALA A 340 4.05 25.59 6.72
N ALA A 341 4.00 24.80 5.65
CA ALA A 341 3.01 23.74 5.51
C ALA A 341 3.26 22.60 6.51
N GLU A 342 4.51 22.19 6.71
CA GLU A 342 4.90 21.11 7.64
C GLU A 342 4.59 21.47 9.11
N GLU A 343 4.74 22.73 9.48
CA GLU A 343 4.46 23.26 10.83
C GLU A 343 2.97 23.53 11.07
N ALA A 344 2.11 23.46 10.03
CA ALA A 344 0.69 23.77 10.17
C ALA A 344 0.00 22.82 11.19
N PRO A 345 -0.83 23.35 12.11
CA PRO A 345 -1.40 22.54 13.20
C PRO A 345 -2.34 21.43 12.73
N ASN A 346 -3.06 21.65 11.64
CA ASN A 346 -4.10 20.73 11.13
C ASN A 346 -3.67 19.96 9.88
N ILE A 347 -2.37 19.86 9.60
CA ILE A 347 -1.88 19.09 8.46
C ILE A 347 -2.11 17.59 8.68
N GLN A 348 -2.52 16.89 7.63
CA GLN A 348 -2.65 15.44 7.66
C GLN A 348 -1.28 14.77 7.87
N LEU A 349 -1.26 13.67 8.61
CA LEU A 349 -0.02 12.93 8.91
C LEU A 349 0.74 12.56 7.64
N ALA A 350 0.02 12.11 6.61
CA ALA A 350 0.60 11.76 5.32
C ALA A 350 1.32 12.93 4.65
N ASP A 351 0.67 14.09 4.58
CA ASP A 351 1.28 15.28 3.99
C ASP A 351 2.52 15.74 4.80
N ARG A 352 2.45 15.65 6.13
CA ARG A 352 3.57 16.04 7.01
C ARG A 352 4.81 15.19 6.77
N TYR A 353 4.70 13.85 6.75
CA TYR A 353 5.91 13.05 6.49
C TYR A 353 6.43 13.22 5.06
N HIS A 354 5.57 13.38 4.05
CA HIS A 354 6.03 13.69 2.69
C HIS A 354 6.82 14.99 2.63
N LEU A 355 6.35 16.04 3.33
CA LEU A 355 7.07 17.31 3.42
C LEU A 355 8.40 17.16 4.14
N CYS A 356 8.47 16.36 5.21
CA CYS A 356 9.74 16.06 5.90
C CYS A 356 10.76 15.43 4.93
N PHE A 357 10.38 14.43 4.16
CA PHE A 357 11.27 13.81 3.17
C PHE A 357 11.67 14.80 2.05
N ALA A 358 10.74 15.63 1.59
CA ALA A 358 11.01 16.66 0.59
C ALA A 358 12.00 17.72 1.10
N LEU A 359 11.80 18.21 2.32
CA LEU A 359 12.71 19.14 3.01
C LEU A 359 14.07 18.50 3.26
N GLY A 360 14.12 17.24 3.71
CA GLY A 360 15.35 16.49 3.86
C GLY A 360 16.17 16.49 2.58
N LYS A 361 15.52 16.20 1.42
CA LYS A 361 16.19 16.22 0.11
C LYS A 361 16.57 17.63 -0.35
N ALA A 362 15.73 18.62 -0.14
CA ALA A 362 16.02 20.00 -0.52
C ALA A 362 17.25 20.55 0.22
N LEU A 363 17.39 20.24 1.52
CA LEU A 363 18.53 20.62 2.33
C LEU A 363 19.79 19.82 1.99
N GLU A 364 19.65 18.52 1.67
CA GLU A 364 20.74 17.71 1.12
C GLU A 364 21.35 18.35 -0.13
N ASP A 365 20.50 18.82 -1.04
CA ASP A 365 20.92 19.47 -2.28
C ASP A 365 21.66 20.80 -2.07
N ARG A 366 21.52 21.40 -0.88
CA ARG A 366 22.23 22.61 -0.44
C ARG A 366 23.49 22.32 0.37
N GLY A 367 23.77 21.05 0.66
CA GLY A 367 24.88 20.65 1.53
C GLY A 367 24.60 20.85 3.02
N GLU A 368 23.35 21.12 3.40
CA GLU A 368 22.92 21.31 4.79
C GLU A 368 22.58 19.95 5.43
N TYR A 369 23.59 19.07 5.58
CA TYR A 369 23.41 17.66 5.91
C TYR A 369 22.83 17.40 7.31
N GLY A 370 23.18 18.20 8.33
CA GLY A 370 22.62 18.08 9.67
C GLY A 370 21.11 18.32 9.71
N PRO A 371 20.64 19.50 9.28
CA PRO A 371 19.20 19.77 9.14
C PRO A 371 18.49 18.77 8.21
N SER A 372 19.13 18.35 7.12
CA SER A 372 18.61 17.32 6.23
C SER A 372 18.35 16.00 6.95
N PHE A 373 19.33 15.53 7.75
CA PHE A 373 19.19 14.30 8.52
C PHE A 373 18.04 14.38 9.53
N ALA A 374 17.91 15.50 10.24
CA ALA A 374 16.84 15.73 11.21
C ALA A 374 15.45 15.65 10.56
N PHE A 375 15.27 16.17 9.34
CA PHE A 375 14.02 16.03 8.61
C PHE A 375 13.77 14.58 8.15
N TYR A 376 14.78 13.86 7.68
CA TYR A 376 14.63 12.44 7.36
C TYR A 376 14.25 11.61 8.60
N GLU A 377 14.91 11.87 9.74
CA GLU A 377 14.60 11.20 11.01
C GLU A 377 13.17 11.46 11.45
N ARG A 378 12.73 12.73 11.43
CA ARG A 378 11.35 13.11 11.75
C ARG A 378 10.33 12.46 10.78
N GLY A 379 10.60 12.52 9.49
CA GLY A 379 9.73 11.91 8.47
C GLY A 379 9.59 10.40 8.65
N ASN A 380 10.69 9.71 8.95
CA ASN A 380 10.70 8.28 9.23
C ASN A 380 9.92 7.96 10.51
N ALA A 381 10.10 8.71 11.59
CA ALA A 381 9.36 8.52 12.85
C ALA A 381 7.84 8.66 12.64
N LEU A 382 7.40 9.70 11.89
CA LEU A 382 6.00 9.92 11.54
C LEU A 382 5.46 8.77 10.68
N LYS A 383 6.19 8.35 9.64
CA LYS A 383 5.76 7.23 8.79
C LYS A 383 5.74 5.92 9.56
N LYS A 384 6.69 5.68 10.46
CA LYS A 384 6.73 4.49 11.31
C LYS A 384 5.49 4.41 12.22
N SER A 385 4.98 5.54 12.74
CA SER A 385 3.79 5.55 13.60
C SER A 385 2.52 5.07 12.88
N GLU A 386 2.47 5.20 11.55
CA GLU A 386 1.38 4.70 10.70
C GLU A 386 1.57 3.22 10.33
N CYS A 387 2.83 2.75 10.27
CA CYS A 387 3.16 1.41 9.82
C CYS A 387 3.01 0.37 10.93
N GLN A 388 2.38 -0.76 10.62
CA GLN A 388 2.27 -1.91 11.53
C GLN A 388 3.37 -2.96 11.25
N TYR A 389 4.52 -2.54 10.74
CA TYR A 389 5.62 -3.45 10.42
C TYR A 389 6.16 -4.14 11.66
N ARG A 390 6.26 -5.47 11.58
CA ARG A 390 6.89 -6.35 12.57
C ARG A 390 7.92 -7.23 11.86
N PRO A 391 9.18 -7.23 12.26
CA PRO A 391 10.22 -8.03 11.63
C PRO A 391 10.10 -9.54 11.92
N GLU A 392 9.54 -9.92 13.08
CA GLU A 392 9.52 -11.31 13.57
C GLU A 392 8.86 -12.31 12.61
N PRO A 393 7.72 -12.02 11.95
CA PRO A 393 7.13 -12.92 10.96
C PRO A 393 8.05 -13.21 9.77
N LEU A 394 8.74 -12.17 9.26
CA LEU A 394 9.66 -12.32 8.14
C LEU A 394 10.91 -13.11 8.52
N GLU A 395 11.49 -12.81 9.68
CA GLU A 395 12.65 -13.56 10.21
C GLU A 395 12.30 -15.02 10.49
N ARG A 396 11.09 -15.28 11.02
CA ARG A 396 10.59 -16.66 11.20
C ARG A 396 10.46 -17.37 9.86
N ASN A 397 9.87 -16.73 8.87
CA ASN A 397 9.75 -17.30 7.53
C ASN A 397 11.11 -17.60 6.91
N ALA A 398 12.08 -16.68 7.06
CA ALA A 398 13.46 -16.90 6.61
C ALA A 398 14.09 -18.13 7.27
N ARG A 399 13.97 -18.28 8.60
CA ARG A 399 14.46 -19.47 9.32
C ARG A 399 13.77 -20.76 8.87
N LEU A 400 12.47 -20.73 8.62
CA LEU A 400 11.75 -21.90 8.07
C LEU A 400 12.22 -22.26 6.68
N GLN A 401 12.51 -21.29 5.84
CA GLN A 401 13.07 -21.54 4.51
C GLN A 401 14.47 -22.14 4.59
N THR A 402 15.37 -21.61 5.42
CA THR A 402 16.72 -22.16 5.57
C THR A 402 16.71 -23.58 6.14
N SER A 403 15.77 -23.91 7.02
CA SER A 403 15.65 -25.27 7.57
C SER A 403 15.04 -26.27 6.58
N LEU A 404 14.08 -25.86 5.75
CA LEU A 404 13.41 -26.71 4.78
C LEU A 404 14.21 -26.85 3.49
N CYS A 405 14.64 -25.75 2.90
CA CYS A 405 15.26 -25.67 1.59
C CYS A 405 16.75 -26.04 1.65
N THR A 406 17.06 -27.24 2.12
CA THR A 406 18.41 -27.79 2.17
C THR A 406 18.86 -28.27 0.79
N ARG A 407 20.17 -28.53 0.62
CA ARG A 407 20.69 -29.11 -0.61
C ARG A 407 20.00 -30.45 -0.92
N GLN A 408 19.84 -31.33 0.09
CA GLN A 408 19.13 -32.60 -0.07
C GLN A 408 17.67 -32.41 -0.52
N PHE A 409 17.00 -31.36 -0.04
CA PHE A 409 15.64 -31.05 -0.45
C PHE A 409 15.56 -30.74 -1.96
N PHE A 410 16.49 -29.97 -2.49
CA PHE A 410 16.57 -29.67 -3.93
C PHE A 410 17.06 -30.84 -4.76
N ASP A 411 18.05 -31.61 -4.27
CA ASP A 411 18.55 -32.80 -4.97
C ASP A 411 17.44 -33.85 -5.17
N ALA A 412 16.53 -33.98 -4.20
CA ALA A 412 15.38 -34.89 -4.30
C ALA A 412 14.29 -34.37 -5.26
N ARG A 413 14.38 -33.11 -5.72
CA ARG A 413 13.42 -32.46 -6.62
C ARG A 413 14.06 -31.96 -7.91
N GLN A 414 15.15 -32.60 -8.33
CA GLN A 414 15.76 -32.29 -9.64
C GLN A 414 14.80 -32.62 -10.78
N GLY A 415 14.72 -31.69 -11.76
CA GLY A 415 13.90 -31.86 -12.95
C GLY A 415 12.40 -31.51 -12.73
N VAL A 416 12.01 -31.02 -11.54
CA VAL A 416 10.67 -30.44 -11.34
C VAL A 416 10.63 -29.03 -11.90
N GLY A 417 9.41 -28.49 -12.05
CA GLY A 417 9.18 -27.13 -12.55
C GLY A 417 9.15 -27.04 -14.07
N TRP A 418 8.98 -25.82 -14.55
CA TRP A 418 8.90 -25.51 -15.98
C TRP A 418 10.29 -25.14 -16.52
N PRO A 419 10.81 -25.80 -17.55
CA PRO A 419 12.23 -25.70 -17.91
C PRO A 419 12.59 -24.49 -18.80
N ASP A 420 11.77 -23.45 -18.82
CA ASP A 420 12.00 -22.24 -19.63
C ASP A 420 13.19 -21.42 -19.07
N PRO A 421 14.22 -21.09 -19.87
CA PRO A 421 15.37 -20.31 -19.42
C PRO A 421 15.20 -18.80 -19.59
N SER A 422 14.08 -18.33 -20.11
CA SER A 422 13.88 -16.92 -20.48
C SER A 422 13.85 -15.93 -19.29
N PRO A 423 13.44 -16.29 -18.05
CA PRO A 423 13.43 -15.34 -16.95
C PRO A 423 14.83 -15.05 -16.39
N ILE A 424 15.12 -13.75 -16.19
CA ILE A 424 16.29 -13.26 -15.45
C ILE A 424 15.76 -12.50 -14.24
N PHE A 425 15.92 -13.07 -13.03
CA PHE A 425 15.53 -12.44 -11.79
C PHE A 425 16.63 -11.54 -11.25
N ILE A 426 16.32 -10.28 -10.95
CA ILE A 426 17.23 -9.39 -10.21
C ILE A 426 16.64 -9.18 -8.81
N VAL A 427 17.37 -9.67 -7.82
CA VAL A 427 17.00 -9.63 -6.40
C VAL A 427 17.99 -8.81 -5.59
N GLY A 428 17.71 -8.59 -4.31
CA GLY A 428 18.55 -7.83 -3.39
C GLY A 428 17.72 -6.89 -2.51
N LEU A 429 18.35 -5.84 -1.97
CA LEU A 429 17.59 -4.77 -1.34
C LEU A 429 17.24 -3.67 -2.36
N PRO A 430 16.15 -2.92 -2.14
CA PRO A 430 15.95 -1.67 -2.85
C PRO A 430 17.18 -0.77 -2.69
N ARG A 431 17.46 0.09 -3.68
CA ARG A 431 18.61 1.01 -3.67
C ARG A 431 20.01 0.33 -3.72
N ALA A 432 20.09 -0.96 -3.99
CA ALA A 432 21.35 -1.70 -4.16
C ALA A 432 21.92 -1.67 -5.59
N GLY A 433 21.30 -0.91 -6.52
CA GLY A 433 21.76 -0.84 -7.92
C GLY A 433 21.03 -1.79 -8.87
N SER A 434 19.96 -2.45 -8.43
CA SER A 434 19.17 -3.40 -9.25
C SER A 434 18.62 -2.78 -10.53
N THR A 435 18.20 -1.51 -10.53
CA THR A 435 17.72 -0.79 -11.72
C THR A 435 18.85 -0.52 -12.73
N LEU A 436 20.08 -0.33 -12.28
CA LEU A 436 21.24 -0.19 -13.16
C LEU A 436 21.51 -1.51 -13.90
N ILE A 437 21.52 -2.62 -13.19
CA ILE A 437 21.70 -3.96 -13.77
C ILE A 437 20.58 -4.30 -14.75
N GLU A 438 19.34 -3.98 -14.40
CA GLU A 438 18.18 -4.14 -15.28
C GLU A 438 18.33 -3.30 -16.56
N GLN A 439 18.76 -2.05 -16.45
CA GLN A 439 18.94 -1.16 -17.60
C GLN A 439 20.08 -1.64 -18.52
N ILE A 440 21.18 -2.12 -17.95
CA ILE A 440 22.29 -2.73 -18.68
C ILE A 440 21.79 -3.94 -19.50
N LEU A 441 21.09 -4.86 -18.85
CA LEU A 441 20.55 -6.07 -19.51
C LEU A 441 19.48 -5.72 -20.55
N ALA A 442 18.57 -4.77 -20.26
CA ALA A 442 17.55 -4.35 -21.19
C ALA A 442 18.09 -3.62 -22.43
N SER A 443 19.36 -3.19 -22.39
CA SER A 443 20.06 -2.60 -23.56
C SER A 443 20.59 -3.66 -24.51
N HIS A 444 20.55 -4.95 -24.14
CA HIS A 444 20.88 -6.06 -25.02
C HIS A 444 19.74 -6.37 -26.00
N SER A 445 20.06 -6.68 -27.26
CA SER A 445 19.07 -6.92 -28.31
C SER A 445 18.08 -8.06 -27.97
N GLN A 446 18.52 -9.09 -27.27
CA GLN A 446 17.75 -10.28 -26.90
C GLN A 446 17.04 -10.18 -25.54
N VAL A 447 17.23 -9.10 -24.76
CA VAL A 447 16.68 -8.96 -23.41
C VAL A 447 15.70 -7.81 -23.34
N GLU A 448 14.56 -8.01 -22.73
CA GLU A 448 13.61 -6.94 -22.39
C GLU A 448 13.56 -6.72 -20.89
N GLY A 449 13.55 -5.46 -20.49
CA GLY A 449 13.28 -5.06 -19.11
C GLY A 449 11.78 -4.93 -18.92
N THR A 450 11.24 -5.52 -17.87
CA THR A 450 9.83 -5.37 -17.52
C THR A 450 9.66 -4.34 -16.40
N MET A 451 9.28 -4.80 -15.22
CA MET A 451 9.09 -3.98 -14.02
C MET A 451 9.28 -4.82 -12.75
N GLU A 452 8.87 -4.30 -11.61
CA GLU A 452 8.77 -5.08 -10.38
C GLU A 452 7.50 -5.93 -10.45
N LEU A 453 7.63 -7.19 -10.93
CA LEU A 453 6.49 -8.08 -11.13
C LEU A 453 6.01 -8.66 -9.81
N ALA A 454 4.69 -8.57 -9.57
CA ALA A 454 4.07 -9.09 -8.36
C ALA A 454 3.75 -10.59 -8.42
N ASP A 455 4.12 -11.27 -9.50
CA ASP A 455 3.68 -12.64 -9.80
C ASP A 455 4.25 -13.68 -8.84
N ILE A 456 5.52 -13.59 -8.48
CA ILE A 456 6.11 -14.48 -7.45
C ILE A 456 5.50 -14.20 -6.07
N PRO A 457 5.41 -12.95 -5.57
CA PRO A 457 4.67 -12.65 -4.35
C PRO A 457 3.23 -13.16 -4.36
N ARG A 458 2.51 -13.05 -5.48
CA ARG A 458 1.14 -13.56 -5.62
C ARG A 458 1.08 -15.09 -5.52
N LEU A 459 2.00 -15.82 -6.15
CA LEU A 459 2.10 -17.28 -5.99
C LEU A 459 2.34 -17.68 -4.54
N VAL A 460 3.18 -16.94 -3.82
CA VAL A 460 3.42 -17.16 -2.38
C VAL A 460 2.13 -16.92 -1.57
N GLN A 461 1.38 -15.86 -1.87
CA GLN A 461 0.08 -15.62 -1.22
C GLN A 461 -0.91 -16.76 -1.51
N ASP A 462 -0.99 -17.23 -2.75
CA ASP A 462 -1.86 -18.36 -3.12
C ASP A 462 -1.47 -19.63 -2.35
N LEU A 463 -0.16 -19.87 -2.12
CA LEU A 463 0.35 -20.99 -1.33
C LEU A 463 0.09 -20.85 0.18
N HIS A 464 0.01 -19.64 0.71
CA HIS A 464 -0.44 -19.44 2.11
C HIS A 464 -1.87 -19.92 2.31
N GLY A 465 -2.71 -19.75 1.29
CA GLY A 465 -4.12 -20.09 1.34
C GLY A 465 -4.89 -19.27 2.38
N ARG A 466 -6.14 -19.63 2.58
CA ARG A 466 -7.03 -19.01 3.57
C ARG A 466 -6.73 -19.60 4.95
N ALA A 467 -5.80 -19.00 5.65
CA ALA A 467 -5.52 -19.41 7.02
C ALA A 467 -6.32 -18.54 8.00
N PRO A 468 -6.95 -19.13 9.04
CA PRO A 468 -7.58 -18.34 10.11
C PRO A 468 -6.60 -17.35 10.73
N ALA A 469 -7.08 -16.19 11.15
CA ALA A 469 -6.25 -15.22 11.86
C ALA A 469 -5.52 -15.89 13.04
N GLY A 470 -4.18 -15.76 13.09
CA GLY A 470 -3.33 -16.37 14.11
C GLY A 470 -2.80 -17.77 13.78
N SER A 471 -3.19 -18.40 12.67
CA SER A 471 -2.57 -19.65 12.23
C SER A 471 -1.16 -19.43 11.69
N ASN A 472 -0.30 -20.46 11.75
CA ASN A 472 0.99 -20.41 11.10
C ASN A 472 0.82 -20.41 9.57
N PRO A 473 1.55 -19.54 8.85
CA PRO A 473 1.52 -19.53 7.39
C PRO A 473 1.98 -20.88 6.84
N ARG A 474 1.26 -21.41 5.83
CA ARG A 474 1.60 -22.69 5.19
C ARG A 474 2.92 -22.64 4.41
N TYR A 475 3.20 -21.50 3.80
CA TYR A 475 4.48 -21.29 3.10
C TYR A 475 5.57 -20.89 4.11
N PRO A 476 6.79 -21.48 4.08
CA PRO A 476 7.33 -22.37 3.04
C PRO A 476 7.02 -23.87 3.24
N GLY A 477 6.45 -24.30 4.36
CA GLY A 477 6.21 -25.71 4.69
C GLY A 477 5.49 -26.50 3.58
N ILE A 478 4.51 -25.87 2.94
CA ILE A 478 3.74 -26.46 1.82
C ILE A 478 4.61 -26.97 0.66
N LEU A 479 5.82 -26.40 0.46
CA LEU A 479 6.72 -26.83 -0.61
C LEU A 479 7.14 -28.30 -0.47
N ALA A 480 7.07 -28.88 0.71
CA ALA A 480 7.35 -30.29 0.94
C ALA A 480 6.22 -31.23 0.48
N GLU A 481 4.99 -30.70 0.39
CA GLU A 481 3.77 -31.44 0.06
C GLU A 481 3.46 -31.40 -1.45
N LEU A 482 3.98 -30.39 -2.17
CA LEU A 482 3.72 -30.17 -3.59
C LEU A 482 4.38 -31.23 -4.48
N THR A 483 3.68 -31.59 -5.56
CA THR A 483 4.14 -32.53 -6.59
C THR A 483 4.93 -31.81 -7.69
N ALA A 484 5.62 -32.61 -8.54
CA ALA A 484 6.28 -32.08 -9.72
C ALA A 484 5.33 -31.36 -10.68
N ALA A 485 4.09 -31.84 -10.81
CA ALA A 485 3.05 -31.20 -11.63
C ALA A 485 2.64 -29.85 -11.07
N ASP A 486 2.54 -29.69 -9.74
CA ASP A 486 2.23 -28.43 -9.10
C ASP A 486 3.31 -27.38 -9.38
N PHE A 487 4.60 -27.77 -9.26
CA PHE A 487 5.72 -26.87 -9.55
C PHE A 487 5.74 -26.48 -11.04
N ALA A 488 5.54 -27.43 -11.94
CA ALA A 488 5.49 -27.15 -13.39
C ALA A 488 4.33 -26.21 -13.73
N GLY A 489 3.14 -26.48 -13.19
CA GLY A 489 1.95 -25.62 -13.39
C GLY A 489 2.13 -24.21 -12.87
N MET A 490 2.80 -24.02 -11.73
CA MET A 490 3.12 -22.67 -11.22
C MET A 490 4.14 -21.96 -12.11
N GLY A 491 5.14 -22.65 -12.65
CA GLY A 491 6.12 -22.09 -13.58
C GLY A 491 5.47 -21.67 -14.90
N GLU A 492 4.61 -22.51 -15.48
CA GLU A 492 3.84 -22.21 -16.69
C GLU A 492 2.91 -21.01 -16.45
N ARG A 493 2.20 -20.97 -15.32
CA ARG A 493 1.33 -19.87 -14.93
C ARG A 493 2.10 -18.56 -14.80
N TYR A 494 3.27 -18.56 -14.14
CA TYR A 494 4.12 -17.38 -14.04
C TYR A 494 4.48 -16.81 -15.43
N LEU A 495 4.90 -17.67 -16.36
CA LEU A 495 5.23 -17.25 -17.72
C LEU A 495 4.04 -16.75 -18.51
N SER A 496 2.86 -17.34 -18.31
CA SER A 496 1.62 -16.91 -18.92
C SER A 496 1.18 -15.55 -18.39
N ASP A 497 1.14 -15.38 -17.06
CA ASP A 497 0.68 -14.16 -16.41
C ASP A 497 1.60 -12.96 -16.70
N THR A 498 2.91 -13.20 -16.78
CA THR A 498 3.90 -12.15 -17.09
C THR A 498 3.98 -11.78 -18.57
N ARG A 499 3.32 -12.53 -19.46
CA ARG A 499 3.37 -12.31 -20.91
C ARG A 499 2.91 -10.91 -21.34
N ILE A 500 1.98 -10.33 -20.60
CA ILE A 500 1.43 -8.99 -20.89
C ILE A 500 2.47 -7.86 -20.74
N TYR A 501 3.56 -8.10 -20.00
CA TYR A 501 4.64 -7.14 -19.77
C TYR A 501 5.81 -7.33 -20.74
N ARG A 502 5.70 -8.27 -21.70
CA ARG A 502 6.78 -8.67 -22.58
C ARG A 502 6.47 -8.35 -24.05
N SER A 503 7.48 -7.94 -24.78
CA SER A 503 7.41 -7.64 -26.22
C SER A 503 7.77 -8.85 -27.11
N GLY A 504 8.27 -9.95 -26.53
CA GLY A 504 8.58 -11.20 -27.22
C GLY A 504 10.07 -11.44 -27.50
N LYS A 505 10.97 -10.75 -26.81
CA LYS A 505 12.41 -11.07 -26.85
C LYS A 505 12.69 -12.43 -26.19
N ALA A 506 13.88 -12.99 -26.47
CA ALA A 506 14.29 -14.30 -25.98
C ALA A 506 14.37 -14.38 -24.45
N PHE A 507 14.74 -13.28 -23.80
CA PHE A 507 14.84 -13.17 -22.35
C PHE A 507 14.11 -11.94 -21.84
N PHE A 508 13.66 -12.00 -20.59
CA PHE A 508 13.07 -10.85 -19.89
C PHE A 508 13.57 -10.77 -18.46
N VAL A 509 13.63 -9.55 -17.94
CA VAL A 509 14.09 -9.27 -16.59
C VAL A 509 12.89 -9.07 -15.68
N ASP A 510 12.75 -9.89 -14.63
CA ASP A 510 11.91 -9.62 -13.46
C ASP A 510 12.78 -8.98 -12.37
N LYS A 511 12.68 -7.66 -12.21
CA LYS A 511 13.44 -6.93 -11.20
C LYS A 511 12.55 -6.63 -10.00
N MET A 512 12.37 -7.62 -9.15
CA MET A 512 11.68 -7.49 -7.85
C MET A 512 12.69 -7.75 -6.73
N PRO A 513 13.26 -6.70 -6.12
CA PRO A 513 14.33 -6.87 -5.12
C PRO A 513 13.98 -7.87 -4.02
N ASN A 514 12.79 -7.77 -3.44
CA ASN A 514 12.35 -8.61 -2.33
C ASN A 514 12.14 -10.10 -2.68
N ASN A 515 12.26 -10.49 -3.95
CA ASN A 515 12.20 -11.91 -4.37
C ASN A 515 13.37 -12.76 -3.86
N PHE A 516 14.42 -12.15 -3.27
CA PHE A 516 15.44 -12.91 -2.55
C PHE A 516 14.85 -13.82 -1.45
N ARG A 517 13.69 -13.43 -0.89
CA ARG A 517 12.95 -14.24 0.08
C ARG A 517 12.25 -15.46 -0.50
N ASN A 518 12.18 -15.58 -1.83
CA ASN A 518 11.42 -16.61 -2.53
C ASN A 518 12.27 -17.42 -3.49
N LEU A 519 13.60 -17.36 -3.38
CA LEU A 519 14.51 -18.04 -4.32
C LEU A 519 14.33 -19.55 -4.33
N GLY A 520 14.00 -20.17 -3.19
CA GLY A 520 13.67 -21.58 -3.13
C GLY A 520 12.46 -21.95 -4.01
N LEU A 521 11.39 -21.17 -3.97
CA LEU A 521 10.24 -21.35 -4.84
C LEU A 521 10.60 -21.09 -6.31
N ILE A 522 11.29 -19.99 -6.59
CA ILE A 522 11.70 -19.62 -7.95
C ILE A 522 12.51 -20.76 -8.59
N HIS A 523 13.48 -21.32 -7.84
CA HIS A 523 14.29 -22.43 -8.33
C HIS A 523 13.46 -23.69 -8.61
N LEU A 524 12.45 -23.99 -7.79
CA LEU A 524 11.58 -25.16 -7.97
C LEU A 524 10.63 -25.01 -9.15
N ILE A 525 10.07 -23.82 -9.38
CA ILE A 525 9.09 -23.61 -10.47
C ILE A 525 9.76 -23.28 -11.82
N LEU A 526 10.95 -22.68 -11.80
CA LEU A 526 11.71 -22.21 -12.98
C LEU A 526 13.20 -22.58 -12.83
N PRO A 527 13.53 -23.86 -12.93
CA PRO A 527 14.87 -24.36 -12.60
C PRO A 527 15.99 -23.81 -13.51
N ASN A 528 15.65 -23.30 -14.70
CA ASN A 528 16.61 -22.75 -15.66
C ASN A 528 16.68 -21.21 -15.63
N ALA A 529 15.89 -20.53 -14.81
CA ALA A 529 15.97 -19.08 -14.65
C ALA A 529 17.35 -18.64 -14.14
N ARG A 530 17.81 -17.46 -14.56
CA ARG A 530 19.03 -16.82 -14.07
C ARG A 530 18.68 -15.93 -12.89
N ILE A 531 19.52 -15.92 -11.86
CA ILE A 531 19.31 -15.12 -10.65
C ILE A 531 20.53 -14.22 -10.44
N ILE A 532 20.30 -12.91 -10.34
CA ILE A 532 21.33 -11.91 -10.07
C ILE A 532 21.02 -11.23 -8.74
N ASP A 533 21.94 -11.33 -7.79
CA ASP A 533 21.90 -10.65 -6.50
C ASP A 533 22.58 -9.28 -6.64
N ALA A 534 21.78 -8.20 -6.70
CA ALA A 534 22.26 -6.84 -6.71
C ALA A 534 22.64 -6.42 -5.27
N ARG A 535 23.92 -6.28 -5.02
CA ARG A 535 24.46 -5.96 -3.69
C ARG A 535 25.15 -4.59 -3.67
N ARG A 536 25.09 -3.93 -2.55
CA ARG A 536 25.74 -2.66 -2.30
C ARG A 536 26.32 -2.66 -0.90
N ASP A 537 27.31 -1.77 -0.64
CA ASP A 537 27.79 -1.46 0.70
C ASP A 537 26.64 -1.37 1.70
N SER A 538 26.76 -2.02 2.86
CA SER A 538 25.67 -2.20 3.81
C SER A 538 25.17 -0.85 4.36
N LEU A 539 26.10 0.03 4.75
CA LEU A 539 25.76 1.33 5.29
C LEU A 539 25.18 2.26 4.23
N ALA A 540 25.78 2.29 3.03
CA ALA A 540 25.28 3.04 1.90
C ALA A 540 23.88 2.57 1.46
N CYS A 541 23.65 1.26 1.46
CA CYS A 541 22.36 0.68 1.11
C CYS A 541 21.28 1.02 2.15
N CYS A 542 21.53 0.74 3.44
CA CYS A 542 20.59 1.00 4.52
C CYS A 542 20.24 2.50 4.59
N PHE A 543 21.23 3.38 4.57
CA PHE A 543 21.00 4.81 4.61
C PHE A 543 20.28 5.34 3.36
N SER A 544 20.59 4.82 2.18
CA SER A 544 19.86 5.20 0.94
C SER A 544 18.40 4.78 0.98
N ASN A 545 18.07 3.67 1.64
CA ASN A 545 16.69 3.25 1.89
C ASN A 545 16.01 4.17 2.92
N TYR A 546 16.69 4.49 4.01
CA TYR A 546 16.20 5.37 5.09
C TYR A 546 15.82 6.78 4.58
N LYS A 547 16.56 7.31 3.60
CA LYS A 547 16.27 8.59 2.93
C LYS A 547 15.13 8.51 1.89
N GLN A 548 14.64 7.31 1.58
CA GLN A 548 13.65 7.11 0.52
C GLN A 548 12.28 6.84 1.11
N LEU A 549 11.33 7.72 0.86
CA LEU A 549 9.92 7.42 1.10
C LEU A 549 9.40 6.59 -0.08
N PHE A 550 9.00 5.35 0.19
CA PHE A 550 8.45 4.43 -0.79
C PHE A 550 6.92 4.53 -0.82
N ALA A 551 6.32 4.36 -1.99
CA ALA A 551 4.87 4.39 -2.16
C ALA A 551 4.18 3.22 -1.42
N SER A 552 4.80 2.02 -1.45
CA SER A 552 4.27 0.83 -0.78
C SER A 552 5.36 -0.23 -0.57
N GLY A 553 5.08 -1.23 0.26
CA GLY A 553 5.81 -2.50 0.29
C GLY A 553 7.16 -2.51 1.02
N GLN A 554 7.69 -1.37 1.47
CA GLN A 554 9.03 -1.25 2.07
C GLN A 554 8.97 -0.70 3.50
N GLN A 555 8.02 -1.17 4.31
CA GLN A 555 7.75 -0.64 5.66
C GLN A 555 8.93 -0.77 6.63
N PHE A 556 9.83 -1.70 6.37
CA PHE A 556 11.05 -1.90 7.17
C PHE A 556 12.06 -0.73 7.07
N THR A 557 11.90 0.18 6.10
CA THR A 557 12.86 1.26 5.86
C THR A 557 12.74 2.45 6.81
N TYR A 558 11.63 2.55 7.56
CA TYR A 558 11.29 3.71 8.39
C TYR A 558 11.81 3.64 9.83
N SER A 559 12.73 2.72 10.12
CA SER A 559 13.42 2.61 11.40
C SER A 559 14.82 2.05 11.17
N ILE A 560 15.81 2.57 11.92
CA ILE A 560 17.19 2.09 11.83
C ILE A 560 17.27 0.62 12.27
N ASP A 561 16.57 0.25 13.34
CA ASP A 561 16.51 -1.14 13.82
C ASP A 561 15.89 -2.06 12.77
N ASP A 562 14.73 -1.70 12.23
CA ASP A 562 14.02 -2.55 11.26
C ASP A 562 14.84 -2.76 9.98
N ILE A 563 15.43 -1.71 9.42
CA ILE A 563 16.19 -1.83 8.17
C ILE A 563 17.49 -2.63 8.36
N THR A 564 18.16 -2.47 9.50
CA THR A 564 19.39 -3.23 9.77
C THR A 564 19.11 -4.70 10.07
N ARG A 565 18.00 -5.01 10.76
CA ARG A 565 17.49 -6.38 10.94
C ARG A 565 17.12 -7.00 9.58
N TYR A 566 16.42 -6.26 8.72
CA TYR A 566 16.07 -6.74 7.39
C TYR A 566 17.30 -6.99 6.51
N TYR A 567 18.31 -6.09 6.58
CA TYR A 567 19.57 -6.27 5.85
C TYR A 567 20.32 -7.52 6.34
N ARG A 568 20.37 -7.76 7.64
CA ARG A 568 20.99 -8.95 8.22
C ARG A 568 20.31 -10.23 7.74
N MET A 569 18.97 -10.27 7.82
CA MET A 569 18.18 -11.40 7.30
C MET A 569 18.43 -11.63 5.80
N TYR A 570 18.55 -10.55 5.02
CA TYR A 570 18.89 -10.67 3.59
C TYR A 570 20.25 -11.34 3.38
N VAL A 571 21.28 -10.90 4.08
CA VAL A 571 22.64 -11.49 3.95
C VAL A 571 22.61 -12.96 4.35
N GLU A 572 22.02 -13.31 5.48
CA GLU A 572 21.89 -14.69 5.96
C GLU A 572 21.16 -15.59 4.95
N LEU A 573 20.05 -15.11 4.38
CA LEU A 573 19.32 -15.85 3.33
C LEU A 573 20.14 -16.02 2.05
N MET A 574 20.81 -14.96 1.57
CA MET A 574 21.62 -15.04 0.36
C MET A 574 22.82 -15.96 0.53
N ASP A 575 23.45 -15.98 1.70
CA ASP A 575 24.54 -16.91 2.02
C ASP A 575 24.02 -18.36 2.03
N HIS A 576 22.84 -18.59 2.60
CA HIS A 576 22.17 -19.89 2.52
C HIS A 576 21.89 -20.30 1.07
N TRP A 577 21.28 -19.43 0.26
CA TRP A 577 20.97 -19.76 -1.14
C TRP A 577 22.23 -20.06 -1.96
N ASN A 578 23.30 -19.32 -1.76
CA ASN A 578 24.59 -19.62 -2.42
C ASN A 578 25.17 -20.98 -2.01
N ALA A 579 24.98 -21.38 -0.74
CA ALA A 579 25.46 -22.68 -0.25
C ALA A 579 24.66 -23.88 -0.80
N VAL A 580 23.32 -23.73 -0.90
CA VAL A 580 22.44 -24.85 -1.32
C VAL A 580 22.17 -24.88 -2.83
N LEU A 581 22.37 -23.79 -3.55
CA LEU A 581 22.20 -23.63 -4.99
C LEU A 581 23.49 -23.11 -5.67
N PRO A 582 24.61 -23.84 -5.57
CA PRO A 582 25.92 -23.38 -6.04
C PRO A 582 25.89 -23.07 -7.54
N GLY A 583 26.44 -21.93 -7.94
CA GLY A 583 26.53 -21.50 -9.34
C GLY A 583 25.21 -21.01 -9.96
N ARG A 584 24.10 -20.96 -9.20
CA ARG A 584 22.80 -20.51 -9.71
C ARG A 584 22.55 -19.01 -9.51
N ILE A 585 23.35 -18.36 -8.67
CA ILE A 585 23.20 -16.96 -8.31
C ILE A 585 24.50 -16.21 -8.59
N LEU A 586 24.40 -15.12 -9.33
CA LEU A 586 25.52 -14.20 -9.56
C LEU A 586 25.39 -12.99 -8.64
N THR A 587 26.29 -12.81 -7.69
CA THR A 587 26.35 -11.57 -6.89
C THR A 587 27.08 -10.48 -7.68
N VAL A 588 26.44 -9.32 -7.81
CA VAL A 588 26.95 -8.14 -8.50
C VAL A 588 26.96 -6.96 -7.53
N ARG A 589 28.15 -6.49 -7.16
CA ARG A 589 28.30 -5.34 -6.27
C ARG A 589 28.22 -4.04 -7.07
N HIS A 590 27.45 -3.10 -6.58
CA HIS A 590 27.27 -1.78 -7.22
C HIS A 590 28.60 -1.04 -7.36
N GLU A 591 29.44 -1.08 -6.34
CA GLU A 591 30.75 -0.44 -6.32
C GLU A 591 31.68 -0.98 -7.40
N ASP A 592 31.64 -2.31 -7.65
CA ASP A 592 32.45 -2.96 -8.67
C ASP A 592 31.98 -2.56 -10.07
N VAL A 593 30.65 -2.45 -10.28
CA VAL A 593 30.09 -1.97 -11.57
C VAL A 593 30.52 -0.54 -11.84
N VAL A 594 30.52 0.33 -10.79
CA VAL A 594 30.95 1.73 -10.91
C VAL A 594 32.47 1.84 -11.14
N ALA A 595 33.26 0.92 -10.57
CA ALA A 595 34.72 0.91 -10.73
C ALA A 595 35.16 0.44 -12.13
N ASP A 596 34.53 -0.63 -12.64
CA ASP A 596 34.80 -1.20 -13.97
C ASP A 596 33.49 -1.73 -14.60
N LEU A 597 32.85 -0.84 -15.36
CA LEU A 597 31.58 -1.16 -16.01
C LEU A 597 31.73 -2.31 -17.01
N GLU A 598 32.75 -2.27 -17.88
CA GLU A 598 32.87 -3.24 -18.96
C GLU A 598 33.14 -4.66 -18.45
N ALA A 599 34.07 -4.83 -17.53
CA ALA A 599 34.37 -6.14 -16.94
C ALA A 599 33.12 -6.74 -16.26
N ASN A 600 32.34 -5.93 -15.53
CA ASN A 600 31.12 -6.41 -14.87
C ASN A 600 29.99 -6.68 -15.86
N VAL A 601 29.82 -5.86 -16.92
CA VAL A 601 28.85 -6.14 -17.99
C VAL A 601 29.16 -7.46 -18.69
N ARG A 602 30.42 -7.71 -19.04
CA ARG A 602 30.84 -8.99 -19.64
C ARG A 602 30.53 -10.18 -18.73
N ARG A 603 30.85 -10.08 -17.44
CA ARG A 603 30.55 -11.11 -16.42
C ARG A 603 29.05 -11.38 -16.28
N ILE A 604 28.22 -10.33 -16.30
CA ILE A 604 26.76 -10.46 -16.21
C ILE A 604 26.20 -11.16 -17.46
N LEU A 605 26.63 -10.73 -18.66
CA LEU A 605 26.18 -11.32 -19.91
C LEU A 605 26.62 -12.78 -20.07
N GLU A 606 27.87 -13.11 -19.72
CA GLU A 606 28.39 -14.49 -19.70
C GLU A 606 27.54 -15.37 -18.79
N PHE A 607 27.24 -14.93 -17.56
CA PHE A 607 26.38 -15.67 -16.62
C PHE A 607 24.97 -15.89 -17.19
N CYS A 608 24.43 -14.93 -17.93
CA CYS A 608 23.15 -15.06 -18.60
C CYS A 608 23.20 -15.92 -19.87
N GLY A 609 24.37 -16.30 -20.35
CA GLY A 609 24.56 -16.99 -21.61
C GLY A 609 24.35 -16.10 -22.84
N LEU A 610 24.61 -14.79 -22.70
CA LEU A 610 24.42 -13.79 -23.73
C LEU A 610 25.76 -13.32 -24.32
N PRO A 611 25.84 -13.07 -25.64
CA PRO A 611 27.02 -12.47 -26.23
C PRO A 611 27.19 -11.02 -25.74
N PHE A 612 28.42 -10.53 -25.77
CA PHE A 612 28.68 -9.13 -25.44
C PHE A 612 28.16 -8.21 -26.55
N GLU A 613 27.40 -7.19 -26.15
CA GLU A 613 26.94 -6.10 -27.02
C GLU A 613 27.39 -4.74 -26.46
N PRO A 614 28.05 -3.87 -27.27
CA PRO A 614 28.50 -2.54 -26.82
C PRO A 614 27.37 -1.65 -26.31
N GLY A 615 26.14 -1.82 -26.80
CA GLY A 615 24.95 -1.11 -26.33
C GLY A 615 24.71 -1.22 -24.83
N CYS A 616 25.14 -2.33 -24.22
CA CYS A 616 25.03 -2.52 -22.77
C CYS A 616 25.92 -1.57 -21.95
N LEU A 617 27.02 -1.04 -22.54
CA LEU A 617 27.85 -0.01 -21.91
C LEU A 617 27.21 1.39 -22.04
N GLU A 618 26.38 1.59 -23.06
CA GLU A 618 25.65 2.83 -23.30
C GLU A 618 24.21 2.77 -22.81
N PHE A 619 23.95 2.01 -21.76
CA PHE A 619 22.62 1.72 -21.19
C PHE A 619 21.74 2.97 -20.99
N HIS A 620 22.34 4.12 -20.72
CA HIS A 620 21.65 5.41 -20.52
C HIS A 620 20.98 5.96 -21.80
N LYS A 621 21.36 5.44 -22.97
CA LYS A 621 20.77 5.80 -24.27
C LYS A 621 19.54 4.93 -24.60
N THR A 622 19.32 3.85 -23.85
CA THR A 622 18.18 2.94 -24.09
C THR A 622 16.88 3.57 -23.62
N GLU A 623 16.02 3.88 -24.56
CA GLU A 623 14.69 4.45 -24.32
C GLU A 623 13.71 3.33 -23.95
N ARG A 624 13.28 3.31 -22.70
CA ARG A 624 12.20 2.45 -22.20
C ARG A 624 11.50 3.07 -21.00
N THR A 625 10.35 2.55 -20.69
CA THR A 625 9.64 2.85 -19.46
C THR A 625 10.39 2.24 -18.26
N VAL A 626 10.72 3.03 -17.24
CA VAL A 626 11.43 2.58 -16.04
C VAL A 626 10.62 2.90 -14.79
N HIS A 627 10.10 1.85 -14.14
CA HIS A 627 9.32 1.94 -12.93
C HIS A 627 10.20 1.76 -11.70
N SER A 628 10.89 2.80 -11.26
CA SER A 628 11.65 2.74 -10.00
C SER A 628 11.98 4.13 -9.47
N ALA A 629 12.33 4.20 -8.18
CA ALA A 629 12.86 5.42 -7.55
C ALA A 629 14.21 5.87 -8.14
N SER A 630 14.85 5.05 -8.99
CA SER A 630 16.13 5.32 -9.65
C SER A 630 15.99 5.59 -11.17
N SER A 631 14.76 5.78 -11.67
CA SER A 631 14.49 5.91 -13.12
C SER A 631 15.30 7.02 -13.77
N GLU A 632 15.39 8.20 -13.16
CA GLU A 632 16.14 9.34 -13.71
C GLU A 632 17.67 9.13 -13.64
N GLN A 633 18.15 8.33 -12.68
CA GLN A 633 19.58 8.07 -12.52
C GLN A 633 20.12 7.18 -13.65
N VAL A 634 19.35 6.18 -14.08
CA VAL A 634 19.78 5.25 -15.15
C VAL A 634 19.65 5.83 -16.57
N ARG A 635 19.04 7.00 -16.71
CA ARG A 635 18.98 7.78 -17.97
C ARG A 635 20.20 8.70 -18.18
N ARG A 636 21.18 8.65 -17.27
CA ARG A 636 22.44 9.39 -17.33
C ARG A 636 23.62 8.45 -17.38
N PRO A 637 24.75 8.89 -17.94
CA PRO A 637 25.98 8.11 -17.86
C PRO A 637 26.33 7.77 -16.42
N LEU A 638 26.96 6.59 -16.23
CA LEU A 638 27.39 6.13 -14.93
C LEU A 638 28.30 7.15 -14.25
N ASN A 639 28.03 7.46 -12.98
CA ASN A 639 28.84 8.35 -12.18
C ASN A 639 29.08 7.78 -10.76
N ARG A 640 30.01 8.35 -10.04
CA ARG A 640 30.39 7.91 -8.69
C ARG A 640 29.62 8.61 -7.55
N GLU A 641 28.81 9.62 -7.86
CA GLU A 641 28.11 10.44 -6.85
C GLU A 641 27.29 9.59 -5.87
N GLY A 642 26.66 8.53 -6.37
CA GLY A 642 25.84 7.64 -5.56
C GLY A 642 26.65 6.75 -4.59
N VAL A 643 27.92 6.48 -4.86
CA VAL A 643 28.76 5.57 -4.04
C VAL A 643 29.12 6.22 -2.70
N ASP A 644 29.59 7.47 -2.76
CA ASP A 644 30.20 8.17 -1.60
C ASP A 644 29.26 9.14 -0.89
N GLN A 645 28.02 9.30 -1.35
CA GLN A 645 27.05 10.27 -0.81
C GLN A 645 26.80 10.11 0.71
N TRP A 646 26.82 8.88 1.21
CA TRP A 646 26.60 8.61 2.63
C TRP A 646 27.71 9.19 3.55
N LEU A 647 28.91 9.40 3.02
CA LEU A 647 30.04 9.98 3.77
C LEU A 647 29.75 11.38 4.31
N HIS A 648 28.94 12.17 3.58
CA HIS A 648 28.50 13.49 4.06
C HIS A 648 27.64 13.42 5.33
N TYR A 649 27.05 12.25 5.60
CA TYR A 649 26.20 12.02 6.77
C TYR A 649 26.89 11.21 7.85
N GLU A 650 28.19 10.88 7.70
CA GLU A 650 28.92 10.02 8.61
C GLU A 650 28.75 10.39 10.10
N PRO A 651 28.74 11.70 10.49
CA PRO A 651 28.56 12.08 11.90
C PRO A 651 27.24 11.59 12.53
N TRP A 652 26.22 11.33 11.74
CA TRP A 652 24.90 10.89 12.20
C TRP A 652 24.66 9.40 12.01
N LEU A 653 25.56 8.66 11.37
CA LEU A 653 25.38 7.23 11.05
C LEU A 653 25.90 6.28 12.14
N GLY A 654 26.29 6.78 13.31
CA GLY A 654 26.69 5.95 14.45
C GLY A 654 25.69 4.83 14.77
N PRO A 655 24.37 5.12 14.93
CA PRO A 655 23.37 4.11 15.22
C PRO A 655 23.25 3.00 14.13
N PHE A 656 23.42 3.35 12.84
CA PHE A 656 23.48 2.36 11.77
C PHE A 656 24.70 1.44 11.88
N LYS A 657 25.89 2.01 12.15
CA LYS A 657 27.13 1.25 12.30
C LYS A 657 27.03 0.27 13.46
N GLU A 658 26.49 0.72 14.58
CA GLU A 658 26.26 -0.11 15.76
C GLU A 658 25.28 -1.26 15.48
N ALA A 659 24.12 -0.95 14.88
CA ALA A 659 23.10 -1.94 14.58
C ALA A 659 23.53 -2.96 13.50
N LEU A 660 24.33 -2.55 12.51
CA LEU A 660 24.90 -3.45 11.51
C LEU A 660 26.02 -4.32 12.06
N GLY A 661 26.78 -3.85 13.05
CA GLY A 661 27.87 -4.59 13.66
C GLY A 661 28.95 -5.00 12.64
N ALA A 662 29.32 -6.27 12.61
CA ALA A 662 30.34 -6.79 11.70
C ALA A 662 30.03 -6.55 10.21
N LEU A 663 28.77 -6.45 9.83
CA LEU A 663 28.38 -6.17 8.44
C LEU A 663 28.75 -4.75 7.98
N ALA A 664 28.87 -3.79 8.90
CA ALA A 664 29.36 -2.45 8.58
C ALA A 664 30.87 -2.42 8.26
N ALA A 665 31.63 -3.38 8.78
CA ALA A 665 33.08 -3.45 8.63
C ALA A 665 33.56 -4.20 7.37
N THR A 666 32.67 -4.88 6.66
CA THR A 666 33.00 -5.69 5.47
C THR A 666 33.22 -4.86 4.20
N SER A 667 32.96 -3.56 4.26
CA SER A 667 33.22 -2.64 3.15
C SER A 667 34.68 -2.17 3.19
N PRO A 668 35.48 -2.34 2.11
CA PRO A 668 36.79 -1.73 2.04
C PRO A 668 36.65 -0.19 2.15
N PRO A 669 37.56 0.49 2.85
CA PRO A 669 37.53 1.96 2.92
C PRO A 669 37.55 2.53 1.48
N PRO A 670 36.86 3.65 1.22
CA PRO A 670 36.90 4.28 -0.09
C PRO A 670 38.34 4.60 -0.45
N SER A 671 38.75 4.25 -1.67
CA SER A 671 40.08 4.60 -2.18
C SER A 671 40.25 6.12 -2.09
N PRO A 672 41.35 6.64 -1.50
CA PRO A 672 41.54 8.06 -1.34
C PRO A 672 41.45 8.72 -2.73
N SER A 673 40.46 9.58 -2.91
CA SER A 673 40.33 10.39 -4.12
C SER A 673 41.57 11.27 -4.22
N THR A 674 42.42 11.00 -5.20
CA THR A 674 43.42 11.95 -5.63
C THR A 674 42.66 13.17 -6.20
N CYS A 675 42.39 14.12 -5.34
CA CYS A 675 41.87 15.42 -5.71
C CYS A 675 42.99 16.16 -6.47
N ARG A 676 43.07 15.95 -7.79
CA ARG A 676 43.82 16.88 -8.65
C ARG A 676 42.89 18.04 -8.94
N ARG A 677 43.13 19.15 -8.20
CA ARG A 677 42.71 20.48 -8.60
C ARG A 677 43.41 20.78 -9.95
N THR A 678 42.68 20.98 -10.99
CA THR A 678 43.00 21.84 -12.11
C THR A 678 41.73 22.58 -12.49
#